data_3e0baaf2a66addf242e8ac638df034af
#
_entry.id   3e0baaf2a66addf242e8ac638df034af
#
_cell.length_a   1.000
_cell.length_b   1.000
_cell.length_c   1.000
_cell.angle_alpha   90.00
_cell.angle_beta   90.00
_cell.angle_gamma   90.00
#
_symmetry.space_group_name_H-M   'P 1'
#
loop_
_entity.id
_entity.type
_entity.pdbx_description
1 polymer ?
#
loop_
_entity_poly.entity_id
_entity_poly.type
_entity_poly.pdbx_seq_one_letter_code
_entity_poly.pdbx_strand_id
1 'polypeptide(L)'
;MNRLQAALQSLALKAANRNDIVLAVMIVAIIFMMILPLPTLLVDVLIGVNITLSAVLLMVAMYLPTPLAFSSFPSVLLVTTLFRLGISIATTRLILLQGDAGSIIDTFGNFVVGGNLVVGLVVFLILTIVQFVVITKGAERVAEVAARFSLDAMPGKQMAIDGDMRAGTIDMDEAKRRRRSVEKESQLYGAMDGAMKFVKGDAIAGLIIVAVNLLGGIMIGMLQRDMSAAKAMQTYSILSIGDGLISQIPALFISICAGIIVTRVQSDEGPSNVGKDIGSQILAQPRALIIGGCIALGMGLIPGMPAVVFVLLGVPLIGMGIAMRPRRKVDEKTGEITEVPALAASDAASRKPQQRGDGTDEFVPTVPLILDVADNLRASLKADELNEELIKIRRALYFDLGVPFPGIQLRFNDRLEPDSYHIVLTEVPVAQGTLRAGRVLVRESADKLTALGLEFDKDRPFLPGVETVWVASSVADLLSRAGMSFMNPTQILTFHLATVLRKYSSEFIGVQETRFLLSAMEQRFPDLVKEATRVMPTQKIGEILQRLVSEDISIRNLRTILESLVEWGQKEKDSVLLTEYVRGSLKRQISFKYSSGQNMLPAYLLAPKVEETVRSAIRQTSAGSYLALDPAASRKLVDNIKKAVGKLPTSGARPVLLASMDIRRYMRKLIEADLYDLQVLSYQELVPEVNIQPLARVDL
;
A
#
# COMPACT_ATOMS: atom_id res chain seq x y z
N MET A 1 -14.62 -57.67 -0.76
CA MET A 1 -14.36 -56.21 -0.63
C MET A 1 -13.81 -55.61 -1.93
N ASN A 2 -12.85 -56.22 -2.63
CA ASN A 2 -12.23 -55.67 -3.84
C ASN A 2 -13.14 -55.49 -5.08
N ARG A 3 -14.15 -56.33 -5.28
CA ARG A 3 -15.12 -56.19 -6.42
C ARG A 3 -16.07 -55.02 -6.27
N LEU A 4 -16.52 -54.71 -5.06
CA LEU A 4 -17.39 -53.57 -4.78
C LEU A 4 -16.64 -52.25 -4.90
N GLN A 5 -15.40 -52.20 -4.43
CA GLN A 5 -14.48 -51.05 -4.60
C GLN A 5 -14.15 -50.79 -6.06
N ALA A 6 -13.85 -51.83 -6.83
CA ALA A 6 -13.58 -51.72 -8.27
C ALA A 6 -14.82 -51.29 -9.06
N ALA A 7 -16.03 -51.77 -8.68
CA ALA A 7 -17.29 -51.35 -9.27
C ALA A 7 -17.63 -49.90 -8.94
N LEU A 8 -17.41 -49.47 -7.70
CA LEU A 8 -17.58 -48.08 -7.28
C LEU A 8 -16.55 -47.13 -7.97
N GLN A 9 -15.30 -47.56 -8.10
CA GLN A 9 -14.31 -46.80 -8.85
C GLN A 9 -14.62 -46.69 -10.34
N SER A 10 -15.09 -47.78 -10.96
CA SER A 10 -15.49 -47.76 -12.38
C SER A 10 -16.73 -46.93 -12.64
N LEU A 11 -17.70 -46.93 -11.70
CA LEU A 11 -18.90 -46.07 -11.72
C LEU A 11 -18.51 -44.59 -11.52
N ALA A 12 -17.60 -44.28 -10.57
CA ALA A 12 -17.10 -42.93 -10.32
C ALA A 12 -16.33 -42.40 -11.55
N LEU A 13 -15.49 -43.21 -12.19
CA LEU A 13 -14.78 -42.84 -13.41
C LEU A 13 -15.71 -42.65 -14.62
N LYS A 14 -16.77 -43.46 -14.76
CA LYS A 14 -17.79 -43.29 -15.80
C LYS A 14 -18.65 -42.06 -15.56
N ALA A 15 -19.00 -41.75 -14.31
CA ALA A 15 -19.71 -40.54 -13.93
C ALA A 15 -18.84 -39.28 -14.16
N ALA A 16 -17.55 -39.34 -13.84
CA ALA A 16 -16.60 -38.25 -14.06
C ALA A 16 -16.42 -37.88 -15.55
N ASN A 17 -16.71 -38.76 -16.49
CA ASN A 17 -16.65 -38.48 -17.92
C ASN A 17 -17.97 -37.86 -18.52
N ARG A 18 -19.03 -37.73 -17.70
CA ARG A 18 -20.34 -37.17 -18.13
C ARG A 18 -20.93 -36.27 -17.03
N ASN A 19 -20.16 -35.31 -16.55
CA ASN A 19 -20.51 -34.42 -15.45
C ASN A 19 -21.78 -33.59 -15.73
N ASP A 20 -22.05 -33.28 -16.99
CA ASP A 20 -23.23 -32.58 -17.46
C ASP A 20 -24.53 -33.39 -17.19
N ILE A 21 -24.52 -34.68 -17.47
CA ILE A 21 -25.67 -35.57 -17.21
C ILE A 21 -25.89 -35.73 -15.71
N VAL A 22 -24.82 -35.89 -14.92
CA VAL A 22 -24.89 -36.00 -13.45
C VAL A 22 -25.54 -34.77 -12.85
N LEU A 23 -25.12 -33.57 -13.28
CA LEU A 23 -25.70 -32.31 -12.82
C LEU A 23 -27.16 -32.16 -13.19
N ALA A 24 -27.53 -32.51 -14.43
CA ALA A 24 -28.92 -32.47 -14.90
C ALA A 24 -29.80 -33.40 -14.08
N VAL A 25 -29.37 -34.66 -13.88
CA VAL A 25 -30.09 -35.64 -13.07
C VAL A 25 -30.23 -35.16 -11.62
N MET A 26 -29.18 -34.56 -11.04
CA MET A 26 -29.24 -34.04 -9.68
C MET A 26 -30.28 -32.91 -9.56
N ILE A 27 -30.31 -31.95 -10.48
CA ILE A 27 -31.31 -30.87 -10.48
C ILE A 27 -32.75 -31.44 -10.61
N VAL A 28 -32.96 -32.39 -11.51
CA VAL A 28 -34.25 -33.03 -11.66
C VAL A 28 -34.63 -33.79 -10.39
N ALA A 29 -33.72 -34.53 -9.77
CA ALA A 29 -33.95 -35.21 -8.50
C ALA A 29 -34.33 -34.23 -7.37
N ILE A 30 -33.68 -33.05 -7.27
CA ILE A 30 -34.05 -32.01 -6.31
C ILE A 30 -35.50 -31.53 -6.54
N ILE A 31 -35.91 -31.32 -7.78
CA ILE A 31 -37.30 -30.91 -8.10
C ILE A 31 -38.28 -31.99 -7.71
N PHE A 32 -37.99 -33.26 -8.03
CA PHE A 32 -38.84 -34.37 -7.63
C PHE A 32 -38.94 -34.54 -6.11
N MET A 33 -37.84 -34.30 -5.38
CA MET A 33 -37.80 -34.29 -3.92
C MET A 33 -38.78 -33.28 -3.30
N MET A 34 -39.01 -32.15 -3.93
CA MET A 34 -39.99 -31.14 -3.49
C MET A 34 -41.45 -31.62 -3.65
N ILE A 35 -41.70 -32.50 -4.60
CA ILE A 35 -43.05 -32.95 -4.96
C ILE A 35 -43.43 -34.28 -4.30
N LEU A 36 -42.48 -35.22 -4.23
CA LEU A 36 -42.75 -36.59 -3.76
C LEU A 36 -42.63 -36.67 -2.22
N PRO A 37 -43.48 -37.47 -1.54
CA PRO A 37 -43.32 -37.76 -0.12
C PRO A 37 -42.09 -38.66 0.09
N LEU A 38 -41.13 -38.17 0.88
CA LEU A 38 -39.93 -38.92 1.19
C LEU A 38 -40.09 -39.65 2.56
N PRO A 39 -39.49 -40.83 2.75
CA PRO A 39 -39.40 -41.43 4.08
C PRO A 39 -38.41 -40.64 4.96
N THR A 40 -38.66 -40.61 6.29
CA THR A 40 -37.88 -39.87 7.27
C THR A 40 -36.38 -40.23 7.25
N LEU A 41 -36.04 -41.52 7.12
CA LEU A 41 -34.67 -41.99 6.99
C LEU A 41 -33.93 -41.38 5.80
N LEU A 42 -34.58 -41.22 4.64
CA LEU A 42 -33.97 -40.60 3.47
C LEU A 42 -33.72 -39.11 3.69
N VAL A 43 -34.65 -38.44 4.37
CA VAL A 43 -34.49 -37.02 4.72
C VAL A 43 -33.32 -36.83 5.65
N ASP A 44 -33.15 -37.65 6.68
CA ASP A 44 -31.97 -37.62 7.57
C ASP A 44 -30.65 -37.79 6.79
N VAL A 45 -30.58 -38.70 5.83
CA VAL A 45 -29.40 -38.88 4.98
C VAL A 45 -29.17 -37.65 4.12
N LEU A 46 -30.19 -37.05 3.52
CA LEU A 46 -30.07 -35.84 2.69
C LEU A 46 -29.61 -34.63 3.51
N ILE A 47 -30.11 -34.46 4.73
CA ILE A 47 -29.64 -33.45 5.68
C ILE A 47 -28.15 -33.66 5.99
N GLY A 48 -27.73 -34.88 6.31
CA GLY A 48 -26.32 -35.22 6.57
C GLY A 48 -25.42 -34.89 5.37
N VAL A 49 -25.87 -35.25 4.16
CA VAL A 49 -25.14 -34.91 2.90
C VAL A 49 -25.02 -33.39 2.74
N ASN A 50 -26.10 -32.64 2.96
CA ASN A 50 -26.11 -31.18 2.82
C ASN A 50 -25.13 -30.48 3.79
N ILE A 51 -25.12 -30.89 5.07
CA ILE A 51 -24.19 -30.36 6.08
C ILE A 51 -22.76 -30.72 5.69
N THR A 52 -22.51 -31.98 5.31
CA THR A 52 -21.17 -32.44 4.93
C THR A 52 -20.66 -31.70 3.69
N LEU A 53 -21.48 -31.54 2.66
CA LEU A 53 -21.13 -30.83 1.44
C LEU A 53 -20.78 -29.37 1.72
N SER A 54 -21.58 -28.70 2.54
CA SER A 54 -21.31 -27.30 2.93
C SER A 54 -20.02 -27.14 3.75
N ALA A 55 -19.72 -28.10 4.62
CA ALA A 55 -18.46 -28.12 5.37
C ALA A 55 -17.25 -28.38 4.44
N VAL A 56 -17.38 -29.28 3.45
CA VAL A 56 -16.33 -29.52 2.45
C VAL A 56 -16.11 -28.28 1.60
N LEU A 57 -17.16 -27.57 1.16
CA LEU A 57 -17.03 -26.30 0.43
C LEU A 57 -16.29 -25.24 1.24
N LEU A 58 -16.57 -25.12 2.53
CA LEU A 58 -15.85 -24.22 3.42
C LEU A 58 -14.37 -24.57 3.50
N MET A 59 -14.03 -25.86 3.65
CA MET A 59 -12.65 -26.31 3.67
C MET A 59 -11.94 -26.02 2.34
N VAL A 60 -12.59 -26.31 1.20
CA VAL A 60 -12.06 -25.99 -0.12
C VAL A 60 -11.75 -24.49 -0.23
N ALA A 61 -12.66 -23.61 0.20
CA ALA A 61 -12.44 -22.16 0.16
C ALA A 61 -11.21 -21.72 0.97
N MET A 62 -10.93 -22.36 2.11
CA MET A 62 -9.75 -22.07 2.92
C MET A 62 -8.44 -22.47 2.26
N TYR A 63 -8.44 -23.54 1.45
CA TYR A 63 -7.25 -24.07 0.79
C TYR A 63 -7.04 -23.55 -0.64
N LEU A 64 -7.96 -22.79 -1.20
CA LEU A 64 -7.82 -22.24 -2.55
C LEU A 64 -6.61 -21.28 -2.60
N PRO A 65 -5.74 -21.36 -3.61
CA PRO A 65 -4.64 -20.39 -3.77
C PRO A 65 -5.13 -19.04 -4.31
N THR A 66 -6.13 -19.04 -5.19
CA THR A 66 -6.69 -17.81 -5.80
C THR A 66 -8.21 -17.96 -5.96
N PRO A 67 -8.99 -16.85 -5.95
CA PRO A 67 -10.44 -16.90 -6.20
C PRO A 67 -10.80 -17.55 -7.55
N LEU A 68 -10.00 -17.34 -8.59
CA LEU A 68 -10.20 -17.89 -9.93
C LEU A 68 -10.01 -19.39 -10.01
N ALA A 69 -9.30 -20.02 -9.06
CA ALA A 69 -9.11 -21.47 -9.03
C ALA A 69 -10.44 -22.22 -8.84
N PHE A 70 -11.49 -21.53 -8.34
CA PHE A 70 -12.82 -22.08 -8.19
C PHE A 70 -13.87 -21.20 -8.90
N SER A 71 -13.67 -20.95 -10.19
CA SER A 71 -14.54 -20.10 -11.00
C SER A 71 -15.99 -20.59 -11.13
N SER A 72 -16.27 -21.89 -10.91
CA SER A 72 -17.61 -22.47 -10.89
C SER A 72 -18.36 -22.29 -9.56
N PHE A 73 -17.75 -21.69 -8.56
CA PHE A 73 -18.32 -21.55 -7.22
C PHE A 73 -19.71 -20.86 -7.20
N PRO A 74 -19.98 -19.78 -7.98
CA PRO A 74 -21.32 -19.19 -8.03
C PRO A 74 -22.42 -20.20 -8.47
N SER A 75 -22.10 -21.06 -9.43
CA SER A 75 -23.03 -22.12 -9.86
C SER A 75 -23.23 -23.19 -8.79
N VAL A 76 -22.15 -23.55 -8.06
CA VAL A 76 -22.24 -24.46 -6.91
C VAL A 76 -23.13 -23.89 -5.82
N LEU A 77 -23.02 -22.58 -5.54
CA LEU A 77 -23.89 -21.88 -4.59
C LEU A 77 -25.36 -21.99 -4.98
N LEU A 78 -25.71 -21.79 -6.26
CA LEU A 78 -27.09 -21.93 -6.73
C LEU A 78 -27.62 -23.34 -6.56
N VAL A 79 -26.83 -24.35 -6.90
CA VAL A 79 -27.26 -25.77 -6.78
C VAL A 79 -27.39 -26.18 -5.32
N THR A 80 -26.46 -25.80 -4.44
CA THR A 80 -26.55 -26.16 -3.03
C THR A 80 -27.68 -25.43 -2.30
N THR A 81 -28.00 -24.21 -2.67
CA THR A 81 -29.17 -23.49 -2.13
C THR A 81 -30.48 -24.11 -2.62
N LEU A 82 -30.56 -24.50 -3.89
CA LEU A 82 -31.74 -25.20 -4.43
C LEU A 82 -31.92 -26.55 -3.71
N PHE A 83 -30.85 -27.30 -3.47
CA PHE A 83 -30.86 -28.55 -2.73
C PHE A 83 -31.39 -28.37 -1.30
N ARG A 84 -30.92 -27.37 -0.61
CA ARG A 84 -31.36 -26.99 0.75
C ARG A 84 -32.85 -26.63 0.78
N LEU A 85 -33.31 -25.78 -0.17
CA LEU A 85 -34.75 -25.47 -0.31
C LEU A 85 -35.58 -26.72 -0.51
N GLY A 86 -35.12 -27.63 -1.36
CA GLY A 86 -35.79 -28.91 -1.60
C GLY A 86 -35.95 -29.75 -0.32
N ILE A 87 -34.88 -29.81 0.51
CA ILE A 87 -34.93 -30.48 1.82
C ILE A 87 -35.95 -29.78 2.73
N SER A 88 -35.89 -28.44 2.85
CA SER A 88 -36.79 -27.68 3.74
C SER A 88 -38.26 -27.80 3.36
N ILE A 89 -38.60 -27.93 2.06
CA ILE A 89 -39.95 -28.17 1.62
C ILE A 89 -40.38 -29.64 1.94
N ALA A 90 -39.47 -30.60 1.73
CA ALA A 90 -39.75 -32.00 2.06
C ALA A 90 -39.94 -32.21 3.59
N THR A 91 -39.10 -31.58 4.43
CA THR A 91 -39.23 -31.62 5.91
C THR A 91 -40.52 -30.94 6.37
N THR A 92 -40.86 -29.76 5.83
CA THR A 92 -42.12 -29.06 6.09
C THR A 92 -43.33 -30.00 5.87
N ARG A 93 -43.33 -30.69 4.75
CA ARG A 93 -44.41 -31.65 4.45
C ARG A 93 -44.51 -32.77 5.47
N LEU A 94 -43.40 -33.35 5.89
CA LEU A 94 -43.34 -34.39 6.92
C LEU A 94 -43.81 -33.86 8.27
N ILE A 95 -43.33 -32.68 8.70
CA ILE A 95 -43.76 -32.03 9.94
C ILE A 95 -45.28 -31.85 9.97
N LEU A 96 -45.86 -31.30 8.91
CA LEU A 96 -47.30 -31.02 8.84
C LEU A 96 -48.14 -32.26 8.69
N LEU A 97 -47.75 -33.23 7.82
CA LEU A 97 -48.52 -34.44 7.57
C LEU A 97 -48.34 -35.53 8.61
N GLN A 98 -47.13 -35.76 9.11
CA GLN A 98 -46.80 -36.87 9.99
C GLN A 98 -46.56 -36.47 11.45
N GLY A 99 -46.17 -35.19 11.70
CA GLY A 99 -45.74 -34.70 13.02
C GLY A 99 -44.41 -35.35 13.44
N ASP A 100 -43.64 -35.78 12.45
CA ASP A 100 -42.31 -36.37 12.56
C ASP A 100 -41.53 -35.99 11.30
N ALA A 101 -40.29 -35.56 11.47
CA ALA A 101 -39.46 -35.13 10.36
C ALA A 101 -38.07 -35.78 10.35
N GLY A 102 -37.92 -36.84 11.12
CA GLY A 102 -36.68 -37.60 11.24
C GLY A 102 -35.93 -37.34 12.57
N SER A 103 -35.00 -38.24 12.86
CA SER A 103 -34.29 -38.24 14.15
C SER A 103 -33.32 -37.08 14.29
N ILE A 104 -32.75 -36.57 13.22
CA ILE A 104 -31.82 -35.42 13.23
C ILE A 104 -32.58 -34.17 13.66
N ILE A 105 -33.74 -33.87 13.07
CA ILE A 105 -34.57 -32.70 13.39
C ILE A 105 -35.05 -32.73 14.81
N ASP A 106 -35.57 -33.88 15.26
CA ASP A 106 -36.05 -34.04 16.63
C ASP A 106 -34.91 -33.87 17.68
N THR A 107 -33.74 -34.44 17.39
CA THR A 107 -32.56 -34.31 18.29
C THR A 107 -32.12 -32.85 18.41
N PHE A 108 -31.97 -32.10 17.31
CA PHE A 108 -31.58 -30.70 17.32
C PHE A 108 -32.64 -29.82 17.99
N GLY A 109 -33.92 -30.07 17.75
CA GLY A 109 -35.03 -29.37 18.37
C GLY A 109 -35.04 -29.55 19.88
N ASN A 110 -34.93 -30.78 20.38
CA ASN A 110 -34.87 -31.09 21.79
C ASN A 110 -33.60 -30.52 22.46
N PHE A 111 -32.45 -30.53 21.78
CA PHE A 111 -31.21 -30.00 22.31
C PHE A 111 -31.30 -28.49 22.61
N VAL A 112 -31.90 -27.70 21.72
CA VAL A 112 -32.02 -26.25 21.89
C VAL A 112 -33.15 -25.86 22.82
N VAL A 113 -34.26 -26.60 22.80
CA VAL A 113 -35.39 -26.37 23.71
C VAL A 113 -34.99 -26.69 25.17
N GLY A 114 -34.13 -27.70 25.41
CA GLY A 114 -33.53 -27.99 26.74
C GLY A 114 -34.53 -28.10 27.89
N GLY A 115 -35.78 -28.57 27.55
CA GLY A 115 -36.86 -28.70 28.53
C GLY A 115 -37.67 -27.39 28.78
N ASN A 116 -37.26 -26.25 28.26
CA ASN A 116 -37.99 -24.97 28.34
C ASN A 116 -38.25 -24.38 26.97
N LEU A 117 -39.47 -24.56 26.44
CA LEU A 117 -39.88 -24.14 25.12
C LEU A 117 -39.68 -22.62 24.88
N VAL A 118 -39.99 -21.79 25.89
CA VAL A 118 -39.88 -20.33 25.75
C VAL A 118 -38.40 -19.92 25.57
N VAL A 119 -37.52 -20.49 26.37
CA VAL A 119 -36.05 -20.21 26.23
C VAL A 119 -35.56 -20.73 24.89
N GLY A 120 -35.93 -21.93 24.44
CA GLY A 120 -35.53 -22.45 23.15
C GLY A 120 -36.00 -21.58 21.96
N LEU A 121 -37.24 -21.09 22.02
CA LEU A 121 -37.75 -20.18 20.99
C LEU A 121 -37.01 -18.85 20.95
N VAL A 122 -36.72 -18.25 22.10
CA VAL A 122 -35.94 -16.97 22.17
C VAL A 122 -34.51 -17.16 21.64
N VAL A 123 -33.82 -18.25 22.05
CA VAL A 123 -32.47 -18.55 21.54
C VAL A 123 -32.49 -18.77 20.03
N PHE A 124 -33.47 -19.52 19.52
CA PHE A 124 -33.63 -19.74 18.08
C PHE A 124 -33.85 -18.44 17.32
N LEU A 125 -34.73 -17.55 17.81
CA LEU A 125 -34.95 -16.23 17.18
C LEU A 125 -33.70 -15.38 17.17
N ILE A 126 -32.94 -15.33 18.26
CA ILE A 126 -31.66 -14.59 18.30
C ILE A 126 -30.69 -15.14 17.27
N LEU A 127 -30.49 -16.46 17.21
CA LEU A 127 -29.61 -17.10 16.22
C LEU A 127 -30.04 -16.80 14.78
N THR A 128 -31.34 -16.86 14.50
CA THR A 128 -31.91 -16.57 13.19
C THR A 128 -31.70 -15.10 12.77
N ILE A 129 -31.91 -14.17 13.70
CA ILE A 129 -31.69 -12.73 13.44
C ILE A 129 -30.20 -12.46 13.17
N VAL A 130 -29.30 -12.99 13.99
CA VAL A 130 -27.86 -12.83 13.82
C VAL A 130 -27.41 -13.40 12.49
N GLN A 131 -27.85 -14.63 12.15
CA GLN A 131 -27.51 -15.26 10.88
C GLN A 131 -27.99 -14.43 9.68
N PHE A 132 -29.24 -13.96 9.69
CA PHE A 132 -29.78 -13.19 8.57
C PHE A 132 -29.13 -11.81 8.46
N VAL A 133 -29.09 -11.04 9.56
CA VAL A 133 -28.65 -9.63 9.54
C VAL A 133 -27.14 -9.51 9.44
N VAL A 134 -26.38 -10.31 10.19
CA VAL A 134 -24.92 -10.17 10.26
C VAL A 134 -24.25 -11.00 9.18
N ILE A 135 -24.61 -12.28 9.06
CA ILE A 135 -23.88 -13.19 8.17
C ILE A 135 -24.36 -13.10 6.73
N THR A 136 -25.63 -13.38 6.48
CA THR A 136 -26.15 -13.45 5.09
C THR A 136 -26.16 -12.10 4.42
N LYS A 137 -26.68 -11.05 5.07
CA LYS A 137 -26.70 -9.69 4.56
C LYS A 137 -25.29 -9.07 4.51
N GLY A 138 -24.41 -9.44 5.47
CA GLY A 138 -23.01 -9.05 5.47
C GLY A 138 -22.24 -9.62 4.28
N ALA A 139 -22.34 -10.92 4.04
CA ALA A 139 -21.68 -11.59 2.91
C ALA A 139 -22.22 -11.09 1.53
N GLU A 140 -23.51 -10.83 1.40
CA GLU A 140 -24.10 -10.17 0.21
C GLU A 140 -23.45 -8.81 -0.03
N ARG A 141 -23.34 -7.98 1.00
CA ARG A 141 -22.75 -6.64 0.86
C ARG A 141 -21.29 -6.69 0.47
N VAL A 142 -20.51 -7.61 1.03
CA VAL A 142 -19.11 -7.82 0.67
C VAL A 142 -19.01 -8.24 -0.81
N ALA A 143 -19.84 -9.17 -1.28
CA ALA A 143 -19.84 -9.61 -2.67
C ALA A 143 -20.23 -8.49 -3.65
N GLU A 144 -21.25 -7.69 -3.31
CA GLU A 144 -21.69 -6.53 -4.10
C GLU A 144 -20.57 -5.50 -4.26
N VAL A 145 -19.91 -5.13 -3.14
CA VAL A 145 -18.83 -4.14 -3.14
C VAL A 145 -17.61 -4.65 -3.91
N ALA A 146 -17.22 -5.92 -3.72
CA ALA A 146 -16.11 -6.53 -4.44
C ALA A 146 -16.37 -6.61 -5.96
N ALA A 147 -17.60 -6.98 -6.37
CA ALA A 147 -17.99 -7.00 -7.77
C ALA A 147 -17.90 -5.61 -8.40
N ARG A 148 -18.38 -4.58 -7.71
CA ARG A 148 -18.31 -3.20 -8.17
C ARG A 148 -16.85 -2.74 -8.35
N PHE A 149 -15.98 -2.94 -7.35
CA PHE A 149 -14.58 -2.56 -7.46
C PHE A 149 -13.84 -3.33 -8.56
N SER A 150 -14.13 -4.62 -8.75
CA SER A 150 -13.53 -5.41 -9.83
C SER A 150 -13.93 -4.88 -11.21
N LEU A 151 -15.20 -4.52 -11.40
CA LEU A 151 -15.71 -3.93 -12.64
C LEU A 151 -15.12 -2.54 -12.91
N ASP A 152 -15.09 -1.68 -11.89
CA ASP A 152 -14.56 -0.31 -12.00
C ASP A 152 -13.04 -0.30 -12.28
N ALA A 153 -12.31 -1.28 -11.76
CA ALA A 153 -10.87 -1.42 -11.98
C ALA A 153 -10.49 -2.07 -13.33
N MET A 154 -11.43 -2.76 -14.00
CA MET A 154 -11.14 -3.52 -15.22
C MET A 154 -10.53 -2.69 -16.35
N PRO A 155 -11.03 -1.49 -16.70
CA PRO A 155 -10.42 -0.66 -17.74
C PRO A 155 -8.98 -0.27 -17.42
N GLY A 156 -8.69 0.05 -16.15
CA GLY A 156 -7.34 0.38 -15.68
C GLY A 156 -6.38 -0.81 -15.79
N LYS A 157 -6.81 -2.02 -15.39
CA LYS A 157 -6.02 -3.25 -15.55
C LYS A 157 -5.75 -3.55 -17.03
N GLN A 158 -6.73 -3.35 -17.92
CA GLN A 158 -6.56 -3.56 -19.36
C GLN A 158 -5.58 -2.55 -19.97
N MET A 159 -5.67 -1.25 -19.61
CA MET A 159 -4.72 -0.23 -20.06
C MET A 159 -3.29 -0.51 -19.58
N ALA A 160 -3.12 -1.01 -18.37
CA ALA A 160 -1.80 -1.40 -17.86
C ALA A 160 -1.20 -2.56 -18.68
N ILE A 161 -2.00 -3.59 -18.99
CA ILE A 161 -1.56 -4.71 -19.85
C ILE A 161 -1.18 -4.21 -21.25
N ASP A 162 -1.94 -3.26 -21.80
CA ASP A 162 -1.64 -2.65 -23.11
C ASP A 162 -0.36 -1.81 -23.06
N GLY A 163 -0.12 -1.13 -21.94
CA GLY A 163 1.13 -0.40 -21.67
C GLY A 163 2.34 -1.34 -21.61
N ASP A 164 2.24 -2.43 -20.85
CA ASP A 164 3.28 -3.45 -20.73
C ASP A 164 3.62 -4.09 -22.09
N MET A 165 2.59 -4.38 -22.90
CA MET A 165 2.76 -4.92 -24.25
C MET A 165 3.46 -3.93 -25.19
N ARG A 166 3.09 -2.64 -25.14
CA ARG A 166 3.73 -1.58 -25.96
C ARG A 166 5.17 -1.31 -25.52
N ALA A 167 5.46 -1.44 -24.23
CA ALA A 167 6.79 -1.30 -23.67
C ALA A 167 7.69 -2.52 -23.98
N GLY A 168 7.13 -3.61 -24.54
CA GLY A 168 7.86 -4.84 -24.85
C GLY A 168 8.20 -5.68 -23.62
N THR A 169 7.63 -5.39 -22.45
CA THR A 169 7.84 -6.15 -21.20
C THR A 169 7.09 -7.48 -21.19
N ILE A 170 6.01 -7.58 -21.96
CA ILE A 170 5.24 -8.81 -22.18
C ILE A 170 4.98 -9.02 -23.66
N ASP A 171 4.93 -10.29 -24.09
CA ASP A 171 4.57 -10.66 -25.44
C ASP A 171 3.05 -10.63 -25.68
N MET A 172 2.64 -10.77 -26.94
CA MET A 172 1.23 -10.75 -27.34
C MET A 172 0.42 -11.89 -26.68
N ASP A 173 1.01 -13.06 -26.48
CA ASP A 173 0.31 -14.20 -25.94
C ASP A 173 0.16 -14.09 -24.42
N GLU A 174 1.14 -13.52 -23.73
CA GLU A 174 1.03 -13.18 -22.32
C GLU A 174 0.00 -12.07 -22.09
N ALA A 175 -0.02 -11.03 -22.94
CA ALA A 175 -1.03 -9.98 -22.87
C ALA A 175 -2.44 -10.54 -23.04
N LYS A 176 -2.66 -11.49 -23.98
CA LYS A 176 -3.95 -12.19 -24.15
C LYS A 176 -4.31 -13.03 -22.93
N ARG A 177 -3.33 -13.72 -22.31
CA ARG A 177 -3.57 -14.51 -21.08
C ARG A 177 -4.00 -13.60 -19.93
N ARG A 178 -3.28 -12.49 -19.69
CA ARG A 178 -3.59 -11.53 -18.63
C ARG A 178 -4.97 -10.87 -18.84
N ARG A 179 -5.30 -10.46 -20.07
CA ARG A 179 -6.65 -9.92 -20.38
C ARG A 179 -7.75 -10.92 -20.09
N ARG A 180 -7.61 -12.20 -20.52
CA ARG A 180 -8.57 -13.26 -20.21
C ARG A 180 -8.68 -13.52 -18.71
N SER A 181 -7.60 -13.41 -17.95
CA SER A 181 -7.62 -13.56 -16.50
C SER A 181 -8.42 -12.44 -15.82
N VAL A 182 -8.21 -11.18 -16.24
CA VAL A 182 -8.96 -10.01 -15.75
C VAL A 182 -10.44 -10.12 -16.09
N GLU A 183 -10.76 -10.57 -17.30
CA GLU A 183 -12.14 -10.79 -17.73
C GLU A 183 -12.84 -11.88 -16.91
N LYS A 184 -12.18 -13.04 -16.70
CA LYS A 184 -12.69 -14.12 -15.85
C LYS A 184 -12.87 -13.69 -14.40
N GLU A 185 -11.94 -12.89 -13.87
CA GLU A 185 -12.04 -12.32 -12.53
C GLU A 185 -13.28 -11.44 -12.39
N SER A 186 -13.53 -10.56 -13.34
CA SER A 186 -14.70 -9.69 -13.36
C SER A 186 -16.01 -10.49 -13.51
N GLN A 187 -16.04 -11.50 -14.38
CA GLN A 187 -17.18 -12.40 -14.54
C GLN A 187 -17.46 -13.19 -13.25
N LEU A 188 -16.42 -13.66 -12.56
CA LEU A 188 -16.55 -14.37 -11.28
C LEU A 188 -17.22 -13.48 -10.23
N TYR A 189 -16.70 -12.26 -10.02
CA TYR A 189 -17.24 -11.35 -9.01
C TYR A 189 -18.68 -10.91 -9.36
N GLY A 190 -18.99 -10.65 -10.63
CA GLY A 190 -20.36 -10.35 -11.07
C GLY A 190 -21.32 -11.51 -10.85
N ALA A 191 -20.90 -12.75 -11.14
CA ALA A 191 -21.69 -13.95 -10.87
C ALA A 191 -21.86 -14.20 -9.36
N MET A 192 -20.86 -13.88 -8.54
CA MET A 192 -20.93 -13.97 -7.08
C MET A 192 -21.98 -13.03 -6.49
N ASP A 193 -22.05 -11.77 -6.95
CA ASP A 193 -23.10 -10.85 -6.52
C ASP A 193 -24.50 -11.40 -6.80
N GLY A 194 -24.70 -11.94 -8.00
CA GLY A 194 -25.97 -12.60 -8.36
C GLY A 194 -26.30 -13.82 -7.49
N ALA A 195 -25.32 -14.70 -7.26
CA ALA A 195 -25.49 -15.90 -6.42
C ALA A 195 -25.79 -15.54 -4.95
N MET A 196 -25.14 -14.50 -4.41
CA MET A 196 -25.38 -14.06 -3.02
C MET A 196 -26.78 -13.47 -2.82
N LYS A 197 -27.35 -12.80 -3.82
CA LYS A 197 -28.75 -12.36 -3.79
C LYS A 197 -29.71 -13.53 -3.72
N PHE A 198 -29.39 -14.65 -4.41
CA PHE A 198 -30.18 -15.88 -4.33
C PHE A 198 -30.08 -16.54 -2.94
N VAL A 199 -28.87 -16.61 -2.36
CA VAL A 199 -28.66 -17.12 -0.97
C VAL A 199 -29.43 -16.28 0.06
N LYS A 200 -29.50 -14.97 -0.11
CA LYS A 200 -30.33 -14.10 0.75
C LYS A 200 -31.82 -14.41 0.61
N GLY A 201 -32.30 -14.61 -0.63
CA GLY A 201 -33.69 -15.00 -0.89
C GLY A 201 -34.05 -16.31 -0.19
N ASP A 202 -33.17 -17.29 -0.21
CA ASP A 202 -33.33 -18.58 0.45
C ASP A 202 -33.38 -18.44 1.99
N ALA A 203 -32.53 -17.57 2.60
CA ALA A 203 -32.58 -17.31 4.03
C ALA A 203 -33.92 -16.66 4.46
N ILE A 204 -34.51 -15.79 3.62
CA ILE A 204 -35.84 -15.22 3.86
C ILE A 204 -36.93 -16.32 3.72
N ALA A 205 -36.82 -17.14 2.71
CA ALA A 205 -37.76 -18.25 2.50
C ALA A 205 -37.74 -19.24 3.69
N GLY A 206 -36.53 -19.55 4.22
CA GLY A 206 -36.37 -20.39 5.40
C GLY A 206 -37.09 -19.84 6.64
N LEU A 207 -37.00 -18.52 6.85
CA LEU A 207 -37.70 -17.87 7.97
C LEU A 207 -39.24 -17.97 7.83
N ILE A 208 -39.75 -17.78 6.60
CA ILE A 208 -41.17 -17.91 6.31
C ILE A 208 -41.63 -19.38 6.51
N ILE A 209 -40.83 -20.34 6.05
CA ILE A 209 -41.11 -21.77 6.22
C ILE A 209 -41.23 -22.14 7.69
N VAL A 210 -40.31 -21.67 8.54
CA VAL A 210 -40.37 -21.93 9.99
C VAL A 210 -41.67 -21.35 10.59
N ALA A 211 -42.06 -20.12 10.21
CA ALA A 211 -43.29 -19.52 10.68
C ALA A 211 -44.52 -20.32 10.25
N VAL A 212 -44.55 -20.80 8.99
CA VAL A 212 -45.61 -21.67 8.46
C VAL A 212 -45.64 -23.01 9.21
N ASN A 213 -44.50 -23.64 9.44
CA ASN A 213 -44.39 -24.89 10.18
C ASN A 213 -44.91 -24.76 11.61
N LEU A 214 -44.57 -23.66 12.29
CA LEU A 214 -44.99 -23.40 13.65
C LEU A 214 -46.50 -23.16 13.73
N LEU A 215 -47.01 -22.18 12.99
CA LEU A 215 -48.43 -21.81 13.03
C LEU A 215 -49.32 -22.87 12.40
N GLY A 216 -48.96 -23.36 11.23
CA GLY A 216 -49.70 -24.40 10.51
C GLY A 216 -49.66 -25.73 11.25
N GLY A 217 -48.52 -26.10 11.83
CA GLY A 217 -48.38 -27.31 12.62
C GLY A 217 -49.24 -27.30 13.89
N ILE A 218 -49.25 -26.19 14.64
CA ILE A 218 -50.12 -26.06 15.82
C ILE A 218 -51.61 -26.20 15.42
N MET A 219 -52.02 -25.51 14.34
CA MET A 219 -53.40 -25.64 13.82
C MET A 219 -53.77 -27.07 13.41
N ILE A 220 -52.89 -27.76 12.66
CA ILE A 220 -53.10 -29.13 12.24
C ILE A 220 -53.13 -30.07 13.45
N GLY A 221 -52.23 -29.87 14.42
CA GLY A 221 -52.20 -30.65 15.65
C GLY A 221 -53.49 -30.58 16.44
N MET A 222 -54.06 -29.39 16.57
CA MET A 222 -55.32 -29.20 17.31
C MET A 222 -56.57 -29.63 16.52
N LEU A 223 -56.66 -29.32 15.20
CA LEU A 223 -57.86 -29.49 14.42
C LEU A 223 -57.96 -30.89 13.73
N GLN A 224 -56.83 -31.50 13.37
CA GLN A 224 -56.83 -32.78 12.62
C GLN A 224 -56.31 -33.97 13.45
N ARG A 225 -55.56 -33.72 14.51
CA ARG A 225 -54.94 -34.77 15.34
C ARG A 225 -55.46 -34.85 16.74
N ASP A 226 -56.48 -34.08 17.07
CA ASP A 226 -57.08 -34.00 18.39
C ASP A 226 -56.11 -33.84 19.56
N MET A 227 -54.98 -33.14 19.30
CA MET A 227 -53.97 -32.84 20.32
C MET A 227 -54.46 -31.70 21.21
N SER A 228 -54.13 -31.76 22.49
CA SER A 228 -54.32 -30.58 23.37
C SER A 228 -53.41 -29.42 22.90
N ALA A 229 -53.85 -28.18 23.05
CA ALA A 229 -53.10 -26.99 22.62
C ALA A 229 -51.64 -26.99 23.15
N ALA A 230 -51.45 -27.41 24.42
CA ALA A 230 -50.11 -27.51 25.04
C ALA A 230 -49.24 -28.55 24.32
N LYS A 231 -49.79 -29.74 23.99
CA LYS A 231 -49.03 -30.80 23.33
C LYS A 231 -48.74 -30.44 21.88
N ALA A 232 -49.71 -29.84 21.15
CA ALA A 232 -49.50 -29.36 19.78
C ALA A 232 -48.41 -28.28 19.73
N MET A 233 -48.49 -27.31 20.63
CA MET A 233 -47.44 -26.26 20.77
C MET A 233 -46.08 -26.88 21.05
N GLN A 234 -45.97 -27.80 21.97
CA GLN A 234 -44.70 -28.44 22.33
C GLN A 234 -44.09 -29.19 21.13
N THR A 235 -44.88 -30.11 20.49
CA THR A 235 -44.41 -30.96 19.42
C THR A 235 -43.99 -30.13 18.20
N TYR A 236 -44.87 -29.27 17.69
CA TYR A 236 -44.59 -28.51 16.46
C TYR A 236 -43.54 -27.40 16.67
N SER A 237 -43.43 -26.86 17.88
CA SER A 237 -42.32 -25.91 18.15
C SER A 237 -40.97 -26.61 18.19
N ILE A 238 -40.83 -27.77 18.78
CA ILE A 238 -39.59 -28.57 18.77
C ILE A 238 -39.19 -28.91 17.34
N LEU A 239 -40.13 -29.44 16.54
CA LEU A 239 -39.85 -29.81 15.15
C LEU A 239 -39.52 -28.59 14.29
N SER A 240 -40.23 -27.47 14.44
CA SER A 240 -39.98 -26.25 13.65
C SER A 240 -38.66 -25.59 14.01
N ILE A 241 -38.29 -25.54 15.32
CA ILE A 241 -37.01 -25.05 15.80
C ILE A 241 -35.87 -25.95 15.30
N GLY A 242 -36.05 -27.28 15.35
CA GLY A 242 -35.08 -28.26 14.87
C GLY A 242 -34.80 -28.11 13.37
N ASP A 243 -35.86 -28.07 12.56
CA ASP A 243 -35.80 -27.90 11.09
C ASP A 243 -35.11 -26.54 10.73
N GLY A 244 -35.52 -25.46 11.42
CA GLY A 244 -34.91 -24.14 11.23
C GLY A 244 -33.43 -24.11 11.54
N LEU A 245 -32.98 -24.71 12.66
CA LEU A 245 -31.56 -24.73 13.04
C LEU A 245 -30.71 -25.57 12.10
N ILE A 246 -31.20 -26.74 11.72
CA ILE A 246 -30.51 -27.65 10.79
C ILE A 246 -30.31 -26.98 9.42
N SER A 247 -31.31 -26.26 8.95
CA SER A 247 -31.19 -25.49 7.68
C SER A 247 -30.21 -24.28 7.81
N GLN A 248 -30.03 -23.73 9.02
CA GLN A 248 -29.11 -22.60 9.26
C GLN A 248 -27.63 -22.99 9.18
N ILE A 249 -27.23 -24.19 9.59
CA ILE A 249 -25.82 -24.62 9.61
C ILE A 249 -25.19 -24.61 8.22
N PRO A 250 -25.77 -25.24 7.17
CA PRO A 250 -25.24 -25.14 5.82
C PRO A 250 -25.26 -23.73 5.27
N ALA A 251 -26.29 -22.94 5.58
CA ALA A 251 -26.38 -21.54 5.17
C ALA A 251 -25.23 -20.69 5.73
N LEU A 252 -24.88 -20.92 6.98
CA LEU A 252 -23.74 -20.28 7.65
C LEU A 252 -22.43 -20.63 6.94
N PHE A 253 -22.16 -21.92 6.74
CA PHE A 253 -20.94 -22.38 6.06
C PHE A 253 -20.81 -21.82 4.65
N ILE A 254 -21.89 -21.81 3.87
CA ILE A 254 -21.94 -21.27 2.50
C ILE A 254 -21.68 -19.76 2.51
N SER A 255 -22.29 -19.01 3.41
CA SER A 255 -22.10 -17.55 3.50
C SER A 255 -20.67 -17.17 3.91
N ILE A 256 -20.06 -17.90 4.86
CA ILE A 256 -18.66 -17.73 5.25
C ILE A 256 -17.74 -18.11 4.09
N CYS A 257 -17.99 -19.23 3.41
CA CYS A 257 -17.24 -19.67 2.25
C CYS A 257 -17.22 -18.60 1.16
N ALA A 258 -18.38 -18.04 0.82
CA ALA A 258 -18.49 -16.96 -0.15
C ALA A 258 -17.75 -15.70 0.29
N GLY A 259 -17.86 -15.33 1.57
CA GLY A 259 -17.10 -14.23 2.15
C GLY A 259 -15.59 -14.42 2.01
N ILE A 260 -15.07 -15.59 2.38
CA ILE A 260 -13.63 -15.93 2.28
C ILE A 260 -13.14 -15.84 0.83
N ILE A 261 -13.88 -16.42 -0.14
CA ILE A 261 -13.47 -16.39 -1.56
C ILE A 261 -13.44 -14.97 -2.10
N VAL A 262 -14.44 -14.15 -1.76
CA VAL A 262 -14.56 -12.78 -2.26
C VAL A 262 -13.54 -11.82 -1.64
N THR A 263 -13.20 -12.02 -0.36
CA THR A 263 -12.24 -11.16 0.36
C THR A 263 -10.79 -11.60 0.21
N ARG A 264 -10.53 -12.70 -0.50
CA ARG A 264 -9.18 -13.23 -0.66
C ARG A 264 -8.31 -12.33 -1.51
N VAL A 265 -7.20 -11.85 -0.94
CA VAL A 265 -6.13 -11.13 -1.63
C VAL A 265 -5.03 -12.12 -2.00
N GLN A 266 -4.47 -12.00 -3.20
CA GLN A 266 -3.33 -12.81 -3.62
C GLN A 266 -2.09 -12.39 -2.82
N SER A 267 -1.37 -13.38 -2.29
CA SER A 267 -0.08 -13.15 -1.62
C SER A 267 1.04 -13.17 -2.67
N ASP A 268 1.96 -12.19 -2.61
CA ASP A 268 3.10 -12.10 -3.53
C ASP A 268 4.13 -13.22 -3.29
N GLU A 269 4.06 -13.96 -2.17
CA GLU A 269 5.01 -15.00 -1.77
C GLU A 269 4.70 -16.40 -2.33
N GLY A 270 3.75 -16.53 -3.27
CA GLY A 270 3.36 -17.81 -3.90
C GLY A 270 2.08 -18.43 -3.31
N PRO A 271 1.76 -19.70 -3.70
CA PRO A 271 0.52 -20.34 -3.29
C PRO A 271 0.49 -20.61 -1.79
N SER A 272 -0.33 -19.89 -1.07
CA SER A 272 -0.57 -20.02 0.37
C SER A 272 -2.04 -20.30 0.65
N ASN A 273 -2.38 -20.72 1.87
CA ASN A 273 -3.75 -20.88 2.32
C ASN A 273 -4.12 -19.83 3.37
N VAL A 274 -5.42 -19.51 3.49
CA VAL A 274 -5.93 -18.44 4.37
C VAL A 274 -5.48 -18.62 5.82
N GLY A 275 -5.45 -19.87 6.32
CA GLY A 275 -5.03 -20.14 7.70
C GLY A 275 -3.54 -19.84 7.93
N LYS A 276 -2.68 -20.15 6.97
CA LYS A 276 -1.25 -19.84 7.03
C LYS A 276 -1.03 -18.32 6.94
N ASP A 277 -1.73 -17.63 6.04
CA ASP A 277 -1.60 -16.18 5.86
C ASP A 277 -2.02 -15.43 7.13
N ILE A 278 -3.20 -15.74 7.68
CA ILE A 278 -3.68 -15.13 8.94
C ILE A 278 -2.71 -15.45 10.09
N GLY A 279 -2.31 -16.71 10.22
CA GLY A 279 -1.38 -17.14 11.27
C GLY A 279 -0.04 -16.43 11.19
N SER A 280 0.57 -16.38 10.01
CA SER A 280 1.87 -15.70 9.80
C SER A 280 1.77 -14.21 10.06
N GLN A 281 0.71 -13.53 9.60
CA GLN A 281 0.52 -12.08 9.79
C GLN A 281 0.28 -11.71 11.27
N ILE A 282 -0.50 -12.51 12.01
CA ILE A 282 -0.71 -12.30 13.45
C ILE A 282 0.61 -12.53 14.21
N LEU A 283 1.33 -13.60 13.88
CA LEU A 283 2.58 -13.97 14.54
C LEU A 283 3.76 -13.05 14.16
N ALA A 284 3.66 -12.35 13.04
CA ALA A 284 4.65 -11.34 12.61
C ALA A 284 4.68 -10.10 13.52
N GLN A 285 3.71 -9.94 14.44
CA GLN A 285 3.62 -8.80 15.36
C GLN A 285 3.84 -9.21 16.84
N PRO A 286 5.06 -9.62 17.25
CA PRO A 286 5.33 -10.13 18.61
C PRO A 286 4.98 -9.12 19.71
N ARG A 287 5.15 -7.82 19.44
CA ARG A 287 4.80 -6.75 20.39
C ARG A 287 3.30 -6.68 20.66
N ALA A 288 2.47 -6.87 19.63
CA ALA A 288 1.01 -6.86 19.78
C ALA A 288 0.54 -8.06 20.65
N LEU A 289 1.14 -9.24 20.45
CA LEU A 289 0.84 -10.42 21.27
C LEU A 289 1.18 -10.22 22.75
N ILE A 290 2.33 -9.60 23.04
CA ILE A 290 2.74 -9.31 24.43
C ILE A 290 1.80 -8.28 25.06
N ILE A 291 1.48 -7.20 24.36
CA ILE A 291 0.57 -6.16 24.88
C ILE A 291 -0.83 -6.74 25.10
N GLY A 292 -1.35 -7.52 24.16
CA GLY A 292 -2.65 -8.20 24.28
C GLY A 292 -2.67 -9.17 25.48
N GLY A 293 -1.60 -9.93 25.69
CA GLY A 293 -1.45 -10.80 26.83
C GLY A 293 -1.38 -10.04 28.16
N CYS A 294 -0.69 -8.89 28.21
CA CYS A 294 -0.67 -8.01 29.38
C CYS A 294 -2.05 -7.42 29.70
N ILE A 295 -2.79 -7.01 28.69
CA ILE A 295 -4.17 -6.52 28.85
C ILE A 295 -5.07 -7.63 29.38
N ALA A 296 -4.97 -8.86 28.87
CA ALA A 296 -5.72 -9.99 29.36
C ALA A 296 -5.42 -10.26 30.83
N LEU A 297 -4.14 -10.30 31.23
CA LEU A 297 -3.76 -10.46 32.65
C LEU A 297 -4.28 -9.30 33.51
N GLY A 298 -4.23 -8.06 33.01
CA GLY A 298 -4.78 -6.90 33.70
C GLY A 298 -6.29 -7.00 33.95
N MET A 299 -7.05 -7.53 32.97
CA MET A 299 -8.49 -7.82 33.16
C MET A 299 -8.74 -8.89 34.20
N GLY A 300 -7.86 -9.89 34.35
CA GLY A 300 -7.95 -10.91 35.38
C GLY A 300 -7.74 -10.37 36.80
N LEU A 301 -7.19 -9.17 36.96
CA LEU A 301 -7.01 -8.52 38.29
C LEU A 301 -8.26 -7.75 38.73
N ILE A 302 -9.27 -7.56 37.87
CA ILE A 302 -10.50 -6.84 38.22
C ILE A 302 -11.37 -7.73 39.10
N PRO A 303 -11.81 -7.24 40.31
CA PRO A 303 -12.68 -8.00 41.18
C PRO A 303 -13.98 -8.44 40.48
N GLY A 304 -14.30 -9.74 40.57
CA GLY A 304 -15.47 -10.34 39.92
C GLY A 304 -15.20 -10.96 38.55
N MET A 305 -14.03 -10.76 37.95
CA MET A 305 -13.64 -11.44 36.69
C MET A 305 -13.04 -12.82 36.97
N PRO A 306 -13.25 -13.83 36.11
CA PRO A 306 -12.67 -15.16 36.26
C PRO A 306 -11.16 -15.15 35.96
N ALA A 307 -10.32 -14.82 36.94
CA ALA A 307 -8.87 -14.66 36.83
C ALA A 307 -8.19 -15.86 36.13
N VAL A 308 -8.65 -17.10 36.41
CA VAL A 308 -8.09 -18.32 35.80
C VAL A 308 -8.17 -18.29 34.28
N VAL A 309 -9.28 -17.81 33.71
CA VAL A 309 -9.47 -17.73 32.26
C VAL A 309 -8.49 -16.72 31.64
N PHE A 310 -8.34 -15.55 32.26
CA PHE A 310 -7.44 -14.49 31.75
C PHE A 310 -5.97 -14.86 31.90
N VAL A 311 -5.58 -15.59 32.92
CA VAL A 311 -4.23 -16.15 33.09
C VAL A 311 -3.96 -17.21 32.01
N LEU A 312 -4.91 -18.10 31.76
CA LEU A 312 -4.81 -19.17 30.77
C LEU A 312 -4.72 -18.62 29.34
N LEU A 313 -5.26 -17.45 29.05
CA LEU A 313 -5.15 -16.76 27.79
C LEU A 313 -3.92 -15.85 27.73
N GLY A 314 -3.66 -15.07 28.77
CA GLY A 314 -2.62 -14.04 28.78
C GLY A 314 -1.21 -14.60 28.81
N VAL A 315 -0.96 -15.65 29.58
CA VAL A 315 0.37 -16.27 29.72
C VAL A 315 0.85 -16.90 28.39
N PRO A 316 0.04 -17.71 27.69
CA PRO A 316 0.44 -18.23 26.37
C PRO A 316 0.68 -17.14 25.31
N LEU A 317 -0.14 -16.07 25.28
CA LEU A 317 0.05 -14.96 24.36
C LEU A 317 1.39 -14.25 24.60
N ILE A 318 1.74 -13.97 25.86
CA ILE A 318 3.02 -13.36 26.21
C ILE A 318 4.17 -14.32 25.87
N GLY A 319 4.03 -15.61 26.22
CA GLY A 319 5.03 -16.63 25.92
C GLY A 319 5.30 -16.75 24.43
N MET A 320 4.25 -16.77 23.61
CA MET A 320 4.35 -16.79 22.13
C MET A 320 4.99 -15.51 21.59
N GLY A 321 4.59 -14.33 22.10
CA GLY A 321 5.18 -13.06 21.72
C GLY A 321 6.67 -12.94 22.10
N ILE A 322 7.10 -13.52 23.23
CA ILE A 322 8.51 -13.56 23.62
C ILE A 322 9.29 -14.56 22.76
N ALA A 323 8.72 -15.75 22.50
CA ALA A 323 9.35 -16.79 21.69
C ALA A 323 9.56 -16.34 20.22
N MET A 324 8.68 -15.48 19.70
CA MET A 324 8.72 -14.96 18.34
C MET A 324 9.48 -13.63 18.18
N ARG A 325 10.07 -13.08 19.25
CA ARG A 325 10.95 -11.93 19.10
C ARG A 325 12.13 -12.30 18.19
N PRO A 326 12.44 -11.47 17.20
CA PRO A 326 13.60 -11.71 16.34
C PRO A 326 14.84 -11.82 17.21
N ARG A 327 15.50 -12.97 17.18
CA ARG A 327 16.78 -13.16 17.86
C ARG A 327 17.82 -12.40 17.08
N ARG A 328 18.44 -11.40 17.69
CA ARG A 328 19.64 -10.77 17.18
C ARG A 328 20.75 -11.83 17.12
N LYS A 329 21.02 -12.37 15.94
CA LYS A 329 22.25 -13.12 15.70
C LYS A 329 23.28 -12.10 15.24
N VAL A 330 24.27 -11.88 16.06
CA VAL A 330 25.52 -11.26 15.64
C VAL A 330 26.28 -12.37 14.90
N ASP A 331 26.49 -12.21 13.62
CA ASP A 331 27.32 -13.16 12.86
C ASP A 331 28.78 -12.88 13.24
N GLU A 332 29.40 -13.81 13.97
CA GLU A 332 30.75 -13.69 14.53
C GLU A 332 31.85 -13.45 13.47
N LYS A 333 31.51 -13.61 12.15
CA LYS A 333 32.45 -13.42 11.03
C LYS A 333 32.27 -12.09 10.29
N THR A 334 31.10 -11.44 10.36
CA THR A 334 30.83 -10.23 9.57
C THR A 334 30.36 -9.04 10.41
N GLY A 335 30.01 -9.23 11.70
CA GLY A 335 29.53 -8.14 12.56
C GLY A 335 28.15 -7.57 12.14
N GLU A 336 27.48 -8.16 11.18
CA GLU A 336 26.15 -7.73 10.73
C GLU A 336 25.05 -8.24 11.67
N ILE A 337 24.25 -7.29 12.17
CA ILE A 337 23.03 -7.59 12.93
C ILE A 337 21.90 -7.80 11.91
N THR A 338 21.65 -9.05 11.55
CA THR A 338 20.50 -9.38 10.72
C THR A 338 19.32 -9.78 11.62
N GLU A 339 18.25 -9.00 11.62
CA GLU A 339 16.99 -9.39 12.26
C GLU A 339 16.31 -10.47 11.39
N VAL A 340 16.50 -11.75 11.76
CA VAL A 340 15.80 -12.85 11.08
C VAL A 340 14.48 -13.12 11.86
N PRO A 341 13.32 -13.10 11.19
CA PRO A 341 12.06 -13.51 11.83
C PRO A 341 12.16 -14.96 12.32
N ALA A 342 11.72 -15.24 13.54
CA ALA A 342 11.85 -16.54 14.19
C ALA A 342 11.21 -17.71 13.41
N LEU A 343 10.21 -17.42 12.54
CA LEU A 343 9.57 -18.41 11.65
C LEU A 343 10.48 -18.86 10.50
N ALA A 344 11.41 -18.03 10.04
CA ALA A 344 12.36 -18.42 8.98
C ALA A 344 13.47 -19.36 9.51
N ALA A 345 13.72 -19.37 10.82
CA ALA A 345 14.74 -20.20 11.45
C ALA A 345 14.32 -21.67 11.59
N SER A 346 13.02 -21.99 11.69
CA SER A 346 12.52 -23.37 11.77
C SER A 346 12.49 -24.09 10.43
N ASP A 347 12.24 -23.34 9.32
CA ASP A 347 12.24 -23.88 7.97
C ASP A 347 13.67 -24.06 7.39
N ALA A 348 14.63 -23.27 7.88
CA ALA A 348 16.04 -23.39 7.47
C ALA A 348 16.74 -24.63 8.01
N ALA A 349 16.26 -25.19 9.14
CA ALA A 349 16.84 -26.42 9.73
C ALA A 349 16.41 -27.71 9.01
N SER A 350 15.39 -27.66 8.16
CA SER A 350 14.83 -28.84 7.45
C SER A 350 15.25 -28.91 5.97
N ARG A 351 15.89 -27.88 5.42
CA ARG A 351 16.37 -27.88 4.03
C ARG A 351 17.84 -28.29 3.98
N LYS A 352 18.11 -29.48 3.43
CA LYS A 352 19.43 -29.82 2.90
C LYS A 352 19.87 -28.71 1.95
N PRO A 353 21.19 -28.37 1.91
CA PRO A 353 21.67 -27.35 1.00
C PRO A 353 21.40 -27.79 -0.44
N GLN A 354 20.40 -27.23 -1.07
CA GLN A 354 20.27 -27.28 -2.53
C GLN A 354 21.36 -26.38 -3.09
N GLN A 355 22.23 -26.99 -3.89
CA GLN A 355 23.18 -26.28 -4.72
C GLN A 355 22.46 -25.12 -5.43
N ARG A 356 22.98 -23.91 -5.21
CA ARG A 356 22.62 -22.75 -6.02
C ARG A 356 22.93 -23.08 -7.45
N GLY A 357 21.92 -23.44 -8.23
CA GLY A 357 21.99 -23.38 -9.68
C GLY A 357 22.20 -21.91 -10.05
N ASP A 358 23.10 -21.70 -10.96
CA ASP A 358 23.44 -20.43 -11.61
C ASP A 358 22.17 -19.86 -12.26
N GLY A 359 21.36 -19.11 -11.45
CA GLY A 359 20.10 -18.51 -11.87
C GLY A 359 20.34 -17.06 -12.29
N THR A 360 20.70 -16.87 -13.56
CA THR A 360 20.91 -15.57 -14.21
C THR A 360 19.62 -14.85 -14.62
N ASP A 361 18.45 -15.24 -14.11
CA ASP A 361 17.15 -14.73 -14.59
C ASP A 361 16.30 -13.99 -13.52
N GLU A 362 16.84 -13.64 -12.36
CA GLU A 362 16.10 -12.77 -11.42
C GLU A 362 16.45 -11.30 -11.69
N PHE A 363 15.45 -10.52 -12.14
CA PHE A 363 15.57 -9.07 -12.23
C PHE A 363 15.69 -8.48 -10.81
N VAL A 364 16.89 -7.98 -10.49
CA VAL A 364 17.14 -7.24 -9.24
C VAL A 364 17.09 -5.76 -9.57
N PRO A 365 16.12 -5.00 -9.04
CA PRO A 365 16.05 -3.56 -9.26
C PRO A 365 17.26 -2.87 -8.63
N THR A 366 17.72 -1.78 -9.26
CA THR A 366 18.83 -0.96 -8.76
C THR A 366 18.48 -0.30 -7.42
N VAL A 367 19.44 -0.19 -6.53
CA VAL A 367 19.26 0.52 -5.25
C VAL A 367 19.23 2.02 -5.51
N PRO A 368 18.15 2.73 -5.11
CA PRO A 368 17.97 4.15 -5.46
C PRO A 368 19.04 5.07 -4.87
N LEU A 369 19.52 4.80 -3.64
CA LEU A 369 20.45 5.69 -2.94
C LEU A 369 21.39 4.90 -2.04
N ILE A 370 22.70 4.96 -2.34
CA ILE A 370 23.75 4.31 -1.57
C ILE A 370 24.77 5.38 -1.11
N LEU A 371 25.12 5.32 0.15
CA LEU A 371 26.31 6.01 0.69
C LEU A 371 27.42 4.98 0.82
N ASP A 372 28.38 5.01 -0.10
CA ASP A 372 29.48 4.07 -0.18
C ASP A 372 30.73 4.68 0.49
N VAL A 373 31.25 4.06 1.53
CA VAL A 373 32.31 4.59 2.38
C VAL A 373 33.46 3.63 2.42
N ALA A 374 34.69 4.11 2.34
CA ALA A 374 35.89 3.29 2.45
C ALA A 374 35.94 2.54 3.80
N ASP A 375 36.31 1.26 3.77
CA ASP A 375 36.25 0.39 4.95
C ASP A 375 37.14 0.87 6.12
N ASN A 376 38.25 1.53 5.84
CA ASN A 376 39.12 2.10 6.86
C ASN A 376 38.42 3.20 7.73
N LEU A 377 37.36 3.81 7.26
CA LEU A 377 36.58 4.82 7.99
C LEU A 377 35.53 4.19 8.94
N ARG A 378 35.32 2.88 8.90
CA ARG A 378 34.35 2.18 9.75
C ARG A 378 34.58 2.43 11.25
N ALA A 379 35.83 2.48 11.67
CA ALA A 379 36.18 2.71 13.08
C ALA A 379 35.93 4.18 13.54
N SER A 380 35.98 5.15 12.61
CA SER A 380 35.81 6.56 12.89
C SER A 380 34.35 7.02 12.75
N LEU A 381 33.50 6.26 12.06
CA LEU A 381 32.10 6.55 11.86
C LEU A 381 31.26 5.61 12.72
N LYS A 382 30.61 6.16 13.75
CA LYS A 382 29.62 5.39 14.53
C LYS A 382 28.37 5.18 13.70
N ALA A 383 28.13 3.96 13.25
CA ALA A 383 27.02 3.63 12.34
C ALA A 383 25.65 4.05 12.88
N ASP A 384 25.40 3.90 14.18
CA ASP A 384 24.12 4.28 14.80
C ASP A 384 23.92 5.80 14.78
N GLU A 385 24.95 6.59 15.12
CA GLU A 385 24.92 8.06 15.10
C GLU A 385 24.73 8.58 13.67
N LEU A 386 25.43 8.00 12.71
CA LEU A 386 25.29 8.35 11.29
C LEU A 386 23.87 8.03 10.79
N ASN A 387 23.32 6.89 11.13
CA ASN A 387 21.97 6.51 10.70
C ASN A 387 20.89 7.44 11.27
N GLU A 388 21.01 7.86 12.53
CA GLU A 388 20.11 8.87 13.11
C GLU A 388 20.19 10.21 12.35
N GLU A 389 21.40 10.69 12.03
CA GLU A 389 21.59 11.93 11.28
C GLU A 389 21.04 11.81 9.83
N LEU A 390 21.21 10.66 9.17
CA LEU A 390 20.65 10.41 7.85
C LEU A 390 19.11 10.45 7.86
N ILE A 391 18.48 9.91 8.90
CA ILE A 391 17.01 9.99 9.09
C ILE A 391 16.57 11.44 9.31
N LYS A 392 17.31 12.22 10.14
CA LYS A 392 17.00 13.64 10.39
C LYS A 392 17.07 14.46 9.11
N ILE A 393 18.11 14.26 8.29
CA ILE A 393 18.28 14.99 7.02
C ILE A 393 17.18 14.65 6.03
N ARG A 394 16.88 13.37 5.85
CA ARG A 394 15.79 12.95 4.98
C ARG A 394 14.47 13.59 5.39
N ARG A 395 14.19 13.64 6.71
CA ARG A 395 13.01 14.31 7.25
C ARG A 395 13.03 15.81 7.00
N ALA A 396 14.17 16.48 7.22
CA ALA A 396 14.32 17.91 6.99
C ALA A 396 14.11 18.27 5.51
N LEU A 397 14.68 17.51 4.59
CA LEU A 397 14.48 17.70 3.14
C LEU A 397 13.04 17.44 2.71
N TYR A 398 12.38 16.42 3.30
CA TYR A 398 10.95 16.20 3.07
C TYR A 398 10.11 17.40 3.54
N PHE A 399 10.41 17.98 4.69
CA PHE A 399 9.72 19.17 5.19
C PHE A 399 10.05 20.44 4.39
N ASP A 400 11.22 20.53 3.77
CA ASP A 400 11.59 21.67 2.93
C ASP A 400 10.98 21.55 1.52
N LEU A 401 11.23 20.46 0.81
CA LEU A 401 10.85 20.28 -0.59
C LEU A 401 9.52 19.55 -0.81
N GLY A 402 9.12 18.68 0.12
CA GLY A 402 7.94 17.82 -0.05
C GLY A 402 8.22 16.53 -0.82
N VAL A 403 9.48 16.21 -1.11
CA VAL A 403 9.90 15.03 -1.87
C VAL A 403 10.02 13.82 -0.97
N PRO A 404 9.36 12.68 -1.25
CA PRO A 404 9.49 11.46 -0.49
C PRO A 404 10.80 10.73 -0.85
N PHE A 405 11.91 11.12 -0.24
CA PHE A 405 13.21 10.49 -0.48
C PHE A 405 13.24 9.03 -0.02
N PRO A 406 13.86 8.12 -0.79
CA PRO A 406 14.00 6.71 -0.43
C PRO A 406 14.88 6.50 0.80
N GLY A 407 14.96 5.27 1.30
CA GLY A 407 15.93 4.88 2.32
C GLY A 407 17.37 5.02 1.80
N ILE A 408 18.30 5.38 2.68
CA ILE A 408 19.72 5.51 2.36
C ILE A 408 20.40 4.24 2.81
N GLN A 409 21.02 3.51 1.88
CA GLN A 409 21.79 2.32 2.19
C GLN A 409 23.25 2.73 2.46
N LEU A 410 23.71 2.51 3.68
CA LEU A 410 25.13 2.66 4.02
C LEU A 410 25.88 1.38 3.64
N ARG A 411 26.94 1.48 2.85
CA ARG A 411 27.80 0.37 2.46
C ARG A 411 29.25 0.70 2.75
N PHE A 412 29.97 -0.19 3.43
CA PHE A 412 31.41 -0.11 3.58
C PHE A 412 32.07 -0.93 2.46
N ASN A 413 32.99 -0.32 1.74
CA ASN A 413 33.56 -0.87 0.52
C ASN A 413 35.10 -0.85 0.58
N ASP A 414 35.67 -2.04 0.49
CA ASP A 414 37.13 -2.26 0.51
C ASP A 414 37.86 -1.87 -0.80
N ARG A 415 37.08 -1.63 -1.87
CA ARG A 415 37.60 -1.23 -3.19
C ARG A 415 37.76 0.27 -3.35
N LEU A 416 37.22 1.06 -2.43
CA LEU A 416 37.38 2.49 -2.47
C LEU A 416 38.79 2.91 -2.00
N GLU A 417 39.25 4.04 -2.52
CA GLU A 417 40.49 4.67 -2.02
C GLU A 417 40.36 4.95 -0.52
N PRO A 418 41.40 4.76 0.26
CA PRO A 418 41.39 5.10 1.69
C PRO A 418 40.90 6.52 1.94
N ASP A 419 40.14 6.70 3.03
CA ASP A 419 39.57 7.99 3.44
C ASP A 419 38.54 8.61 2.48
N SER A 420 38.11 7.87 1.45
CA SER A 420 37.14 8.35 0.48
C SER A 420 35.72 7.84 0.73
N TYR A 421 34.73 8.55 0.21
CA TYR A 421 33.33 8.11 0.14
C TYR A 421 32.70 8.56 -1.16
N HIS A 422 31.71 7.77 -1.64
CA HIS A 422 30.91 8.09 -2.80
C HIS A 422 29.42 8.15 -2.44
N ILE A 423 28.71 9.11 -3.02
CA ILE A 423 27.25 9.18 -3.00
C ILE A 423 26.79 8.65 -4.35
N VAL A 424 26.00 7.58 -4.32
CA VAL A 424 25.62 6.80 -5.49
C VAL A 424 24.10 6.85 -5.65
N LEU A 425 23.62 7.32 -6.79
CA LEU A 425 22.21 7.34 -7.14
C LEU A 425 21.95 6.30 -8.24
N THR A 426 20.97 5.42 -8.02
CA THR A 426 20.67 4.33 -8.98
C THR A 426 21.92 3.58 -9.44
N GLU A 427 22.82 3.29 -8.49
CA GLU A 427 24.11 2.62 -8.68
C GLU A 427 25.14 3.40 -9.53
N VAL A 428 24.88 4.69 -9.79
CA VAL A 428 25.82 5.60 -10.47
C VAL A 428 26.43 6.58 -9.45
N PRO A 429 27.76 6.69 -9.32
CA PRO A 429 28.38 7.66 -8.41
C PRO A 429 28.19 9.09 -8.95
N VAL A 430 27.50 9.93 -8.19
CA VAL A 430 27.17 11.32 -8.57
C VAL A 430 28.01 12.36 -7.81
N ALA A 431 28.57 11.97 -6.68
CA ALA A 431 29.48 12.81 -5.89
C ALA A 431 30.48 11.96 -5.12
N GLN A 432 31.62 12.54 -4.85
CA GLN A 432 32.70 11.93 -4.04
C GLN A 432 33.32 12.94 -3.11
N GLY A 433 33.89 12.49 -2.02
CA GLY A 433 34.59 13.31 -1.09
C GLY A 433 35.58 12.52 -0.25
N THR A 434 36.36 13.24 0.57
CA THR A 434 37.35 12.64 1.47
C THR A 434 37.03 12.99 2.91
N LEU A 435 37.31 12.07 3.83
CA LEU A 435 37.22 12.27 5.27
C LEU A 435 38.60 12.01 5.87
N ARG A 436 38.98 12.76 6.86
CA ARG A 436 40.25 12.53 7.57
C ARG A 436 39.97 12.10 9.01
N ALA A 437 40.36 10.89 9.37
CA ALA A 437 40.20 10.39 10.73
C ALA A 437 40.94 11.29 11.73
N GLY A 438 40.28 11.66 12.83
CA GLY A 438 40.88 12.53 13.85
C GLY A 438 41.05 14.01 13.46
N ARG A 439 40.41 14.45 12.34
CA ARG A 439 40.40 15.86 11.91
C ARG A 439 38.96 16.36 11.75
N VAL A 440 38.80 17.68 11.84
CA VAL A 440 37.55 18.41 11.59
C VAL A 440 37.72 19.38 10.44
N LEU A 441 36.65 19.59 9.66
CA LEU A 441 36.65 20.55 8.56
C LEU A 441 36.16 21.90 9.05
N VAL A 442 36.96 22.94 8.90
CA VAL A 442 36.58 24.29 9.30
C VAL A 442 35.85 25.00 8.15
N ARG A 443 34.77 25.70 8.47
CA ARG A 443 33.94 26.43 7.46
C ARG A 443 34.41 27.88 7.24
N GLU A 444 35.39 28.32 7.96
CA GLU A 444 35.98 29.67 7.88
C GLU A 444 37.17 29.69 6.95
N SER A 445 37.57 30.91 6.53
CA SER A 445 38.75 31.08 5.67
C SER A 445 40.07 30.73 6.39
N ALA A 446 41.03 30.20 5.65
CA ALA A 446 42.36 29.85 6.15
C ALA A 446 43.07 31.00 6.86
N ASP A 447 42.82 32.26 6.45
CA ASP A 447 43.39 33.44 7.03
C ASP A 447 43.09 33.63 8.53
N LYS A 448 41.86 33.26 8.95
CA LYS A 448 41.47 33.32 10.37
C LYS A 448 42.21 32.27 11.21
N LEU A 449 42.47 31.09 10.65
CA LEU A 449 43.23 30.04 11.33
C LEU A 449 44.70 30.44 11.50
N THR A 450 45.29 31.05 10.49
CA THR A 450 46.64 31.61 10.54
C THR A 450 46.77 32.68 11.64
N ALA A 451 45.75 33.55 11.78
CA ALA A 451 45.71 34.55 12.83
C ALA A 451 45.65 33.95 14.25
N LEU A 452 45.10 32.75 14.41
CA LEU A 452 45.07 32.01 15.67
C LEU A 452 46.31 31.13 15.89
N GLY A 453 47.24 31.09 14.93
CA GLY A 453 48.46 30.27 15.02
C GLY A 453 48.19 28.75 14.94
N LEU A 454 47.10 28.35 14.32
CA LEU A 454 46.71 26.94 14.20
C LEU A 454 47.28 26.35 12.92
N GLU A 455 47.82 25.13 13.00
CA GLU A 455 48.26 24.35 11.85
C GLU A 455 47.02 23.76 11.14
N PHE A 456 46.98 23.89 9.83
CA PHE A 456 45.91 23.37 8.99
C PHE A 456 46.45 22.81 7.67
N ASP A 457 45.72 21.82 7.13
CA ASP A 457 45.95 21.28 5.78
C ASP A 457 44.84 21.79 4.85
N LYS A 458 45.22 22.18 3.63
CA LYS A 458 44.27 22.62 2.60
C LYS A 458 44.23 21.62 1.47
N ASP A 459 43.01 21.11 1.18
CA ASP A 459 42.76 20.20 0.08
C ASP A 459 41.90 20.85 -1.02
N ARG A 460 41.69 20.09 -2.11
CA ARG A 460 40.78 20.51 -3.18
C ARG A 460 39.34 20.54 -2.65
N PRO A 461 38.58 21.61 -2.93
CA PRO A 461 37.20 21.70 -2.48
C PRO A 461 36.36 20.57 -3.08
N PHE A 462 35.59 19.84 -2.25
CA PHE A 462 34.63 18.84 -2.66
C PHE A 462 33.21 19.17 -2.15
N LEU A 463 33.07 20.06 -1.18
CA LEU A 463 31.79 20.56 -0.70
C LEU A 463 31.44 21.89 -1.38
N PRO A 464 30.19 22.07 -1.85
CA PRO A 464 29.77 23.34 -2.43
C PRO A 464 29.87 24.50 -1.44
N GLY A 465 30.53 25.59 -1.86
CA GLY A 465 30.64 26.81 -1.09
C GLY A 465 31.50 26.74 0.18
N VAL A 466 32.22 25.64 0.43
CA VAL A 466 33.08 25.45 1.61
C VAL A 466 34.50 25.19 1.15
N GLU A 467 35.47 25.98 1.69
CA GLU A 467 36.89 25.67 1.52
C GLU A 467 37.23 24.41 2.32
N THR A 468 38.05 23.53 1.76
CA THR A 468 38.46 22.29 2.42
C THR A 468 39.72 22.57 3.26
N VAL A 469 39.50 22.95 4.50
CA VAL A 469 40.56 23.25 5.48
C VAL A 469 40.42 22.32 6.68
N TRP A 470 41.44 21.48 6.89
CA TRP A 470 41.43 20.45 7.94
C TRP A 470 42.28 20.88 9.13
N VAL A 471 41.74 20.70 10.33
CA VAL A 471 42.41 20.95 11.60
C VAL A 471 42.29 19.72 12.49
N ALA A 472 43.26 19.49 13.38
CA ALA A 472 43.20 18.36 14.30
C ALA A 472 41.97 18.45 15.22
N SER A 473 41.28 17.33 15.47
CA SER A 473 40.11 17.31 16.35
C SER A 473 40.39 17.71 17.79
N SER A 474 41.63 17.61 18.22
CA SER A 474 42.09 18.07 19.56
C SER A 474 41.91 19.56 19.81
N VAL A 475 41.84 20.37 18.76
CA VAL A 475 41.65 21.84 18.88
C VAL A 475 40.19 22.28 18.67
N ALA A 476 39.24 21.32 18.55
CA ALA A 476 37.82 21.60 18.34
C ALA A 476 37.21 22.50 19.44
N ASP A 477 37.61 22.29 20.70
CA ASP A 477 37.17 23.14 21.82
C ASP A 477 37.69 24.59 21.71
N LEU A 478 38.90 24.77 21.19
CA LEU A 478 39.47 26.10 20.94
C LEU A 478 38.71 26.79 19.82
N LEU A 479 38.39 26.08 18.72
CA LEU A 479 37.61 26.62 17.62
C LEU A 479 36.22 27.05 18.09
N SER A 480 35.54 26.21 18.92
CA SER A 480 34.25 26.55 19.51
C SER A 480 34.29 27.82 20.37
N ARG A 481 35.33 27.97 21.21
CA ARG A 481 35.53 29.18 22.03
C ARG A 481 35.84 30.42 21.19
N ALA A 482 36.49 30.24 20.04
CA ALA A 482 36.76 31.31 19.09
C ALA A 482 35.55 31.66 18.20
N GLY A 483 34.39 30.98 18.39
CA GLY A 483 33.20 31.19 17.62
C GLY A 483 33.30 30.71 16.16
N MET A 484 34.25 29.83 15.87
CA MET A 484 34.45 29.27 14.53
C MET A 484 33.61 28.03 14.32
N SER A 485 32.95 27.97 13.20
CA SER A 485 32.13 26.79 12.83
C SER A 485 32.99 25.72 12.14
N PHE A 486 32.83 24.48 12.58
CA PHE A 486 33.51 23.32 11.99
C PHE A 486 32.53 22.13 11.86
N MET A 487 32.90 21.15 11.06
CA MET A 487 32.14 19.93 10.84
C MET A 487 32.98 18.71 11.19
N ASN A 488 32.37 17.77 11.93
CA ASN A 488 32.94 16.45 12.15
C ASN A 488 32.66 15.52 10.92
N PRO A 489 33.28 14.34 10.82
CA PRO A 489 33.12 13.44 9.69
C PRO A 489 31.64 13.09 9.37
N THR A 490 30.82 12.84 10.39
CA THR A 490 29.38 12.58 10.24
C THR A 490 28.65 13.78 9.64
N GLN A 491 28.94 14.99 10.13
CA GLN A 491 28.35 16.22 9.61
C GLN A 491 28.78 16.55 8.18
N ILE A 492 30.02 16.21 7.81
CA ILE A 492 30.51 16.38 6.43
C ILE A 492 29.71 15.48 5.48
N LEU A 493 29.60 14.19 5.81
CA LEU A 493 28.83 13.24 5.02
C LEU A 493 27.38 13.68 4.85
N THR A 494 26.76 14.05 5.96
CA THR A 494 25.34 14.41 5.99
C THR A 494 25.08 15.74 5.25
N PHE A 495 25.97 16.71 5.36
CA PHE A 495 25.89 17.97 4.62
C PHE A 495 26.06 17.76 3.11
N HIS A 496 27.06 16.96 2.70
CA HIS A 496 27.27 16.65 1.28
C HIS A 496 26.09 15.89 0.70
N LEU A 497 25.60 14.87 1.42
CA LEU A 497 24.43 14.10 1.03
C LEU A 497 23.18 15.00 0.88
N ALA A 498 22.92 15.90 1.83
CA ALA A 498 21.80 16.83 1.76
C ALA A 498 21.87 17.72 0.51
N THR A 499 23.09 18.18 0.17
CA THR A 499 23.31 19.00 -1.03
C THR A 499 23.07 18.20 -2.31
N VAL A 500 23.54 16.94 -2.36
CA VAL A 500 23.33 16.04 -3.50
C VAL A 500 21.84 15.71 -3.65
N LEU A 501 21.15 15.33 -2.57
CA LEU A 501 19.73 15.03 -2.60
C LEU A 501 18.88 16.22 -3.05
N ARG A 502 19.25 17.44 -2.66
CA ARG A 502 18.59 18.68 -3.13
C ARG A 502 18.80 18.86 -4.62
N LYS A 503 20.04 18.71 -5.11
CA LYS A 503 20.38 18.86 -6.52
C LYS A 503 19.66 17.86 -7.43
N TYR A 504 19.54 16.60 -6.99
CA TYR A 504 18.92 15.53 -7.75
C TYR A 504 17.48 15.22 -7.28
N SER A 505 16.83 16.15 -6.57
CA SER A 505 15.51 15.95 -5.96
C SER A 505 14.43 15.57 -6.97
N SER A 506 14.52 16.02 -8.22
CA SER A 506 13.60 15.67 -9.29
C SER A 506 13.65 14.19 -9.69
N GLU A 507 14.77 13.51 -9.51
CA GLU A 507 14.90 12.08 -9.83
C GLU A 507 14.11 11.18 -8.87
N PHE A 508 13.78 11.70 -7.67
CA PHE A 508 13.00 11.00 -6.66
C PHE A 508 11.49 11.26 -6.75
N ILE A 509 11.02 11.84 -7.85
CA ILE A 509 9.58 12.01 -8.12
C ILE A 509 9.25 11.27 -9.40
N GLY A 510 8.80 10.05 -9.29
CA GLY A 510 8.25 9.26 -10.38
C GLY A 510 6.72 9.19 -10.33
N VAL A 511 6.16 8.28 -11.11
CA VAL A 511 4.71 8.03 -11.12
C VAL A 511 4.22 7.47 -9.79
N GLN A 512 5.02 6.65 -9.12
CA GLN A 512 4.69 6.06 -7.82
C GLN A 512 4.62 7.12 -6.71
N GLU A 513 5.64 7.96 -6.62
CA GLU A 513 5.73 9.04 -5.63
C GLU A 513 4.63 10.06 -5.86
N THR A 514 4.32 10.38 -7.13
CA THR A 514 3.19 11.25 -7.48
C THR A 514 1.86 10.64 -7.04
N ARG A 515 1.63 9.34 -7.25
CA ARG A 515 0.43 8.65 -6.74
C ARG A 515 0.36 8.66 -5.23
N PHE A 516 1.47 8.42 -4.55
CA PHE A 516 1.55 8.49 -3.09
C PHE A 516 1.13 9.88 -2.57
N LEU A 517 1.66 10.95 -3.18
CA LEU A 517 1.31 12.33 -2.82
C LEU A 517 -0.17 12.64 -3.09
N LEU A 518 -0.71 12.21 -4.24
CA LEU A 518 -2.12 12.37 -4.58
C LEU A 518 -3.03 11.59 -3.62
N SER A 519 -2.70 10.35 -3.28
CA SER A 519 -3.47 9.55 -2.32
C SER A 519 -3.49 10.17 -0.91
N ALA A 520 -2.37 10.75 -0.48
CA ALA A 520 -2.32 11.49 0.78
C ALA A 520 -3.22 12.75 0.75
N MET A 521 -3.31 13.43 -0.39
CA MET A 521 -4.21 14.57 -0.59
C MET A 521 -5.67 14.16 -0.69
N GLU A 522 -5.98 13.04 -1.32
CA GLU A 522 -7.34 12.53 -1.50
C GLU A 522 -8.07 12.30 -0.18
N GLN A 523 -7.34 11.90 0.87
CA GLN A 523 -7.91 11.75 2.22
C GLN A 523 -8.50 13.03 2.79
N ARG A 524 -7.97 14.21 2.39
CA ARG A 524 -8.42 15.52 2.88
C ARG A 524 -9.21 16.33 1.86
N PHE A 525 -8.90 16.16 0.57
CA PHE A 525 -9.45 16.93 -0.55
C PHE A 525 -9.82 16.00 -1.72
N PRO A 526 -10.79 15.07 -1.55
CA PRO A 526 -11.11 14.04 -2.55
C PRO A 526 -11.60 14.66 -3.87
N ASP A 527 -12.43 15.69 -3.82
CA ASP A 527 -12.99 16.33 -5.02
C ASP A 527 -11.91 17.06 -5.83
N LEU A 528 -10.95 17.70 -5.17
CA LEU A 528 -9.85 18.38 -5.83
C LEU A 528 -8.94 17.38 -6.55
N VAL A 529 -8.58 16.27 -5.92
CA VAL A 529 -7.74 15.24 -6.54
C VAL A 529 -8.45 14.59 -7.71
N LYS A 530 -9.74 14.28 -7.57
CA LYS A 530 -10.56 13.73 -8.65
C LYS A 530 -10.62 14.67 -9.85
N GLU A 531 -10.84 15.97 -9.61
CA GLU A 531 -10.89 16.96 -10.69
C GLU A 531 -9.53 17.16 -11.34
N ALA A 532 -8.45 17.27 -10.57
CA ALA A 532 -7.09 17.40 -11.10
C ALA A 532 -6.68 16.20 -11.97
N THR A 533 -6.99 14.97 -11.53
CA THR A 533 -6.68 13.75 -12.30
C THR A 533 -7.58 13.58 -13.53
N ARG A 534 -8.78 14.16 -13.52
CA ARG A 534 -9.66 14.24 -14.71
C ARG A 534 -9.11 15.17 -15.78
N VAL A 535 -8.58 16.33 -15.35
CA VAL A 535 -8.04 17.36 -16.27
C VAL A 535 -6.66 16.94 -16.80
N MET A 536 -5.84 16.28 -15.97
CA MET A 536 -4.45 15.99 -16.27
C MET A 536 -4.04 14.58 -15.81
N PRO A 537 -3.41 13.77 -16.69
CA PRO A 537 -2.85 12.48 -16.32
C PRO A 537 -1.81 12.60 -15.20
N THR A 538 -1.77 11.62 -14.27
CA THR A 538 -0.83 11.56 -13.14
C THR A 538 0.63 11.76 -13.59
N GLN A 539 1.00 11.22 -14.75
CA GLN A 539 2.35 11.36 -15.30
C GLN A 539 2.71 12.82 -15.59
N LYS A 540 1.78 13.61 -16.15
CA LYS A 540 2.01 15.06 -16.39
C LYS A 540 2.04 15.85 -15.09
N ILE A 541 1.21 15.48 -14.11
CA ILE A 541 1.28 16.06 -12.76
C ILE A 541 2.68 15.82 -12.19
N GLY A 542 3.18 14.58 -12.27
CA GLY A 542 4.54 14.22 -11.84
C GLY A 542 5.62 15.05 -12.53
N GLU A 543 5.54 15.26 -13.83
CA GLU A 543 6.49 16.11 -14.60
C GLU A 543 6.51 17.56 -14.08
N ILE A 544 5.34 18.13 -13.77
CA ILE A 544 5.27 19.48 -13.21
C ILE A 544 5.88 19.52 -11.80
N LEU A 545 5.62 18.52 -10.97
CA LEU A 545 6.23 18.41 -9.65
C LEU A 545 7.76 18.29 -9.74
N GLN A 546 8.28 17.47 -10.66
CA GLN A 546 9.72 17.36 -10.94
C GLN A 546 10.35 18.70 -11.32
N ARG A 547 9.69 19.46 -12.20
CA ARG A 547 10.15 20.79 -12.63
C ARG A 547 10.18 21.79 -11.49
N LEU A 548 9.19 21.77 -10.61
CA LEU A 548 9.18 22.65 -9.42
C LEU A 548 10.34 22.34 -8.49
N VAL A 549 10.57 21.07 -8.14
CA VAL A 549 11.65 20.72 -7.19
C VAL A 549 13.03 20.84 -7.80
N SER A 550 13.20 20.65 -9.12
CA SER A 550 14.49 20.88 -9.80
C SER A 550 14.94 22.35 -9.70
N GLU A 551 14.00 23.26 -9.52
CA GLU A 551 14.26 24.68 -9.27
C GLU A 551 14.10 25.07 -7.79
N ASP A 552 14.25 24.10 -6.88
CA ASP A 552 14.22 24.30 -5.43
C ASP A 552 12.88 24.88 -4.91
N ILE A 553 11.76 24.62 -5.61
CA ILE A 553 10.42 25.03 -5.18
C ILE A 553 9.71 23.87 -4.49
N SER A 554 9.26 24.13 -3.27
CA SER A 554 8.58 23.12 -2.45
C SER A 554 7.22 22.76 -3.00
N ILE A 555 6.97 21.44 -3.10
CA ILE A 555 5.68 20.89 -3.51
C ILE A 555 4.74 20.57 -2.34
N ARG A 556 5.10 20.94 -1.12
CA ARG A 556 4.27 20.68 0.09
C ARG A 556 2.91 21.34 0.04
N ASN A 557 2.79 22.50 -0.60
CA ASN A 557 1.50 23.13 -0.84
C ASN A 557 0.82 22.51 -2.06
N LEU A 558 0.66 21.18 -2.03
CA LEU A 558 0.11 20.41 -3.12
C LEU A 558 -1.34 20.82 -3.43
N ARG A 559 -2.07 21.34 -2.44
CA ARG A 559 -3.42 21.89 -2.65
C ARG A 559 -3.41 23.03 -3.68
N THR A 560 -2.63 24.07 -3.45
CA THR A 560 -2.55 25.21 -4.38
C THR A 560 -2.00 24.79 -5.75
N ILE A 561 -1.07 23.82 -5.79
CA ILE A 561 -0.56 23.26 -7.05
C ILE A 561 -1.70 22.61 -7.84
N LEU A 562 -2.48 21.73 -7.20
CA LEU A 562 -3.61 21.04 -7.86
C LEU A 562 -4.73 22.01 -8.25
N GLU A 563 -5.08 23.01 -7.42
CA GLU A 563 -6.03 24.05 -7.75
C GLU A 563 -5.60 24.82 -9.02
N SER A 564 -4.32 25.19 -9.10
CA SER A 564 -3.76 25.85 -10.30
C SER A 564 -3.80 24.93 -11.53
N LEU A 565 -3.53 23.63 -11.37
CA LEU A 565 -3.59 22.68 -12.50
C LEU A 565 -5.03 22.45 -12.97
N VAL A 566 -6.02 22.49 -12.10
CA VAL A 566 -7.43 22.43 -12.49
C VAL A 566 -7.84 23.69 -13.28
N GLU A 567 -7.39 24.85 -12.84
CA GLU A 567 -7.72 26.14 -13.48
C GLU A 567 -7.10 26.24 -14.87
N TRP A 568 -5.81 25.93 -15.00
CA TRP A 568 -5.04 26.19 -16.24
C TRP A 568 -4.94 24.97 -17.14
N GLY A 569 -5.03 23.75 -16.63
CA GLY A 569 -4.84 22.52 -17.40
C GLY A 569 -5.89 22.26 -18.49
N GLN A 570 -7.04 22.95 -18.43
CA GLN A 570 -8.04 22.92 -19.51
C GLN A 570 -7.66 23.84 -20.68
N LYS A 571 -6.95 24.93 -20.37
CA LYS A 571 -6.60 26.00 -21.34
C LYS A 571 -5.23 25.76 -21.98
N GLU A 572 -4.30 25.18 -21.21
CA GLU A 572 -2.91 24.93 -21.60
C GLU A 572 -2.58 23.43 -21.51
N LYS A 573 -1.88 22.91 -22.51
CA LYS A 573 -1.47 21.48 -22.57
C LYS A 573 0.03 21.27 -22.41
N ASP A 574 0.82 22.33 -22.54
CA ASP A 574 2.27 22.29 -22.34
C ASP A 574 2.59 22.26 -20.84
N SER A 575 3.18 21.16 -20.37
CA SER A 575 3.60 20.99 -18.96
C SER A 575 4.61 22.05 -18.52
N VAL A 576 5.41 22.58 -19.45
CA VAL A 576 6.41 23.62 -19.15
C VAL A 576 5.73 24.95 -18.83
N LEU A 577 4.77 25.38 -19.64
CA LEU A 577 3.99 26.60 -19.40
C LEU A 577 3.08 26.45 -18.19
N LEU A 578 2.47 25.29 -17.99
CA LEU A 578 1.71 24.99 -16.77
C LEU A 578 2.56 25.14 -15.51
N THR A 579 3.83 24.73 -15.56
CA THR A 579 4.75 24.93 -14.44
C THR A 579 4.92 26.42 -14.11
N GLU A 580 5.03 27.29 -15.10
CA GLU A 580 5.14 28.75 -14.89
C GLU A 580 3.85 29.31 -14.23
N TYR A 581 2.66 28.87 -14.65
CA TYR A 581 1.39 29.29 -14.00
C TYR A 581 1.29 28.79 -12.56
N VAL A 582 1.70 27.54 -12.30
CA VAL A 582 1.76 26.99 -10.93
C VAL A 582 2.73 27.80 -10.06
N ARG A 583 3.90 28.19 -10.58
CA ARG A 583 4.86 29.05 -9.89
C ARG A 583 4.23 30.41 -9.52
N GLY A 584 3.48 31.02 -10.44
CA GLY A 584 2.71 32.25 -10.17
C GLY A 584 1.67 32.09 -9.06
N SER A 585 1.02 30.92 -8.99
CA SER A 585 0.09 30.61 -7.90
C SER A 585 0.80 30.41 -6.54
N LEU A 586 2.08 29.98 -6.55
CA LEU A 586 2.92 29.82 -5.37
C LEU A 586 3.70 31.08 -4.95
N LYS A 587 3.40 32.25 -5.54
CA LYS A 587 4.13 33.52 -5.34
C LYS A 587 4.40 33.86 -3.87
N ARG A 588 3.44 33.61 -2.97
CA ARG A 588 3.60 33.88 -1.55
C ARG A 588 4.70 33.03 -0.91
N GLN A 589 4.75 31.74 -1.28
CA GLN A 589 5.75 30.81 -0.79
C GLN A 589 7.13 31.10 -1.36
N ILE A 590 7.21 31.38 -2.67
CA ILE A 590 8.45 31.74 -3.37
C ILE A 590 9.03 33.04 -2.80
N SER A 591 8.22 34.08 -2.69
CA SER A 591 8.64 35.37 -2.12
C SER A 591 9.18 35.22 -0.69
N PHE A 592 8.47 34.47 0.17
CA PHE A 592 8.91 34.22 1.56
C PHE A 592 10.25 33.49 1.62
N LYS A 593 10.45 32.47 0.77
CA LYS A 593 11.68 31.67 0.73
C LYS A 593 12.89 32.52 0.38
N TYR A 594 12.80 33.36 -0.65
CA TYR A 594 13.95 34.10 -1.18
C TYR A 594 14.17 35.46 -0.48
N SER A 595 13.13 36.02 0.16
CA SER A 595 13.29 37.19 1.03
C SER A 595 13.73 36.82 2.46
N SER A 596 13.84 35.53 2.79
CA SER A 596 14.13 35.03 4.16
C SER A 596 13.15 35.59 5.21
N GLY A 597 11.88 35.82 4.81
CA GLY A 597 10.85 36.39 5.67
C GLY A 597 10.99 37.90 5.90
N GLN A 598 11.95 38.56 5.24
CA GLN A 598 12.08 40.00 5.21
C GLN A 598 11.31 40.57 4.02
N ASN A 599 10.79 41.78 4.11
CA ASN A 599 10.10 42.43 2.98
C ASN A 599 11.07 42.98 1.93
N MET A 600 12.26 42.42 1.80
CA MET A 600 13.32 42.88 0.91
C MET A 600 13.95 41.68 0.18
N LEU A 601 14.00 41.76 -1.14
CA LEU A 601 14.57 40.72 -2.01
C LEU A 601 15.81 41.31 -2.75
N PRO A 602 17.01 40.88 -2.43
CA PRO A 602 18.19 41.26 -3.20
C PRO A 602 18.13 40.58 -4.57
N ALA A 603 18.27 41.39 -5.64
CA ALA A 603 18.08 40.86 -7.00
C ALA A 603 19.07 41.48 -8.00
N TYR A 604 19.50 40.66 -8.94
CA TYR A 604 20.15 41.09 -10.18
C TYR A 604 19.07 41.29 -11.23
N LEU A 605 19.12 42.41 -11.95
CA LEU A 605 18.14 42.74 -12.98
C LEU A 605 18.73 42.56 -14.37
N LEU A 606 17.96 42.05 -15.31
CA LEU A 606 18.34 42.04 -16.72
C LEU A 606 18.04 43.40 -17.35
N ALA A 607 18.97 43.90 -18.19
CA ALA A 607 18.68 45.07 -19.03
C ALA A 607 17.61 44.73 -20.07
N PRO A 608 16.72 45.65 -20.45
CA PRO A 608 15.68 45.43 -21.45
C PRO A 608 16.22 44.87 -22.77
N LYS A 609 17.42 45.33 -23.19
CA LYS A 609 18.09 44.82 -24.39
C LYS A 609 18.47 43.33 -24.27
N VAL A 610 18.87 42.85 -23.08
CA VAL A 610 19.15 41.42 -22.82
C VAL A 610 17.86 40.62 -22.95
N GLU A 611 16.80 41.09 -22.29
CA GLU A 611 15.50 40.39 -22.34
C GLU A 611 14.99 40.31 -23.81
N GLU A 612 15.08 41.37 -24.58
CA GLU A 612 14.66 41.39 -25.96
C GLU A 612 15.50 40.47 -26.87
N THR A 613 16.82 40.43 -26.64
CA THR A 613 17.71 39.50 -27.34
C THR A 613 17.39 38.07 -27.07
N VAL A 614 17.12 37.72 -25.81
CA VAL A 614 16.71 36.36 -25.41
C VAL A 614 15.33 36.03 -26.01
N ARG A 615 14.35 36.93 -25.89
CA ARG A 615 13.00 36.77 -26.42
C ARG A 615 12.98 36.52 -27.94
N SER A 616 13.75 37.31 -28.67
CA SER A 616 13.85 37.18 -30.13
C SER A 616 14.58 35.91 -30.58
N ALA A 617 15.38 35.30 -29.71
CA ALA A 617 16.08 34.05 -29.99
C ALA A 617 15.25 32.79 -29.65
N ILE A 618 14.05 32.93 -29.06
CA ILE A 618 13.16 31.79 -28.79
C ILE A 618 12.58 31.28 -30.12
N ARG A 619 12.69 29.97 -30.34
CA ARG A 619 12.12 29.27 -31.51
C ARG A 619 11.13 28.22 -31.04
N GLN A 620 10.00 28.16 -31.77
CA GLN A 620 8.99 27.12 -31.54
C GLN A 620 9.16 26.01 -32.58
N THR A 621 9.04 24.76 -32.11
CA THR A 621 9.03 23.55 -32.94
C THR A 621 7.87 22.64 -32.52
N SER A 622 7.59 21.61 -33.30
CA SER A 622 6.60 20.58 -32.93
C SER A 622 6.94 19.83 -31.65
N ALA A 623 8.21 19.81 -31.24
CA ALA A 623 8.69 19.18 -30.00
C ALA A 623 8.75 20.14 -28.80
N GLY A 624 8.39 21.43 -28.98
CA GLY A 624 8.43 22.45 -27.92
C GLY A 624 9.28 23.67 -28.31
N SER A 625 9.46 24.60 -27.38
CA SER A 625 10.20 25.84 -27.58
C SER A 625 11.61 25.72 -26.97
N TYR A 626 12.61 26.24 -27.72
CA TYR A 626 13.99 26.26 -27.25
C TYR A 626 14.65 27.62 -27.56
N LEU A 627 15.76 27.90 -26.85
CA LEU A 627 16.56 29.12 -27.07
C LEU A 627 17.61 28.86 -28.12
N ALA A 628 17.51 29.58 -29.26
CA ALA A 628 18.46 29.56 -30.37
C ALA A 628 19.37 30.80 -30.33
N LEU A 629 20.04 31.04 -29.19
CA LEU A 629 20.99 32.13 -29.05
C LEU A 629 22.35 31.72 -29.64
N ASP A 630 23.03 32.63 -30.32
CA ASP A 630 24.38 32.40 -30.80
C ASP A 630 25.33 31.97 -29.67
N PRO A 631 26.18 30.94 -29.85
CA PRO A 631 27.08 30.45 -28.81
C PRO A 631 28.02 31.52 -28.23
N ALA A 632 28.47 32.49 -29.03
CA ALA A 632 29.30 33.58 -28.55
C ALA A 632 28.50 34.56 -27.68
N ALA A 633 27.27 34.90 -28.05
CA ALA A 633 26.37 35.73 -27.29
C ALA A 633 25.94 35.03 -25.98
N SER A 634 25.68 33.70 -26.00
CA SER A 634 25.37 32.88 -24.84
C SER A 634 26.50 32.93 -23.81
N ARG A 635 27.73 32.66 -24.22
CA ARG A 635 28.92 32.71 -23.35
C ARG A 635 29.11 34.07 -22.75
N LYS A 636 29.06 35.14 -23.61
CA LYS A 636 29.24 36.53 -23.13
C LYS A 636 28.19 36.91 -22.09
N LEU A 637 26.91 36.51 -22.30
CA LEU A 637 25.85 36.78 -21.34
C LEU A 637 26.08 36.06 -20.02
N VAL A 638 26.44 34.76 -20.06
CA VAL A 638 26.78 33.99 -18.84
C VAL A 638 27.97 34.59 -18.11
N ASP A 639 29.02 35.01 -18.81
CA ASP A 639 30.19 35.65 -18.21
C ASP A 639 29.88 37.02 -17.59
N ASN A 640 28.99 37.79 -18.22
CA ASN A 640 28.52 39.06 -17.64
C ASN A 640 27.68 38.83 -16.39
N ILE A 641 26.84 37.81 -16.37
CA ILE A 641 26.10 37.42 -15.15
C ILE A 641 27.06 36.96 -14.05
N LYS A 642 28.05 36.12 -14.38
CA LYS A 642 29.09 35.69 -13.41
C LYS A 642 29.85 36.88 -12.81
N LYS A 643 30.22 37.86 -13.64
CA LYS A 643 30.92 39.10 -13.17
C LYS A 643 30.03 39.93 -12.26
N ALA A 644 28.75 40.10 -12.61
CA ALA A 644 27.80 40.87 -11.81
C ALA A 644 27.49 40.20 -10.47
N VAL A 645 27.37 38.85 -10.46
CA VAL A 645 27.03 38.05 -9.28
C VAL A 645 28.23 37.92 -8.32
N GLY A 646 29.44 37.74 -8.84
CA GLY A 646 30.62 37.51 -8.01
C GLY A 646 30.50 36.25 -7.15
N LYS A 647 30.92 36.34 -5.89
CA LYS A 647 30.75 35.28 -4.90
C LYS A 647 29.37 35.42 -4.22
N LEU A 648 28.50 34.40 -4.34
CA LEU A 648 27.23 34.39 -3.64
C LEU A 648 27.44 34.29 -2.11
N PRO A 649 26.65 35.01 -1.32
CA PRO A 649 26.75 34.95 0.13
C PRO A 649 26.34 33.54 0.61
N THR A 650 27.13 32.98 1.54
CA THR A 650 26.87 31.65 2.14
C THR A 650 25.86 31.71 3.27
N SER A 651 25.52 32.89 3.78
CA SER A 651 24.54 33.12 4.85
C SER A 651 23.70 34.36 4.56
N GLY A 652 22.42 34.33 4.98
CA GLY A 652 21.49 35.44 4.78
C GLY A 652 20.58 35.25 3.58
N ALA A 653 19.91 36.34 3.14
CA ALA A 653 19.04 36.32 1.96
C ALA A 653 19.84 36.06 0.68
N ARG A 654 19.50 35.04 -0.05
CA ARG A 654 20.17 34.66 -1.30
C ARG A 654 19.67 35.55 -2.44
N PRO A 655 20.55 36.25 -3.13
CA PRO A 655 20.14 37.08 -4.26
C PRO A 655 19.61 36.18 -5.40
N VAL A 656 18.68 36.74 -6.16
CA VAL A 656 18.06 36.07 -7.31
C VAL A 656 18.29 36.86 -8.60
N LEU A 657 18.18 36.19 -9.73
CA LEU A 657 18.11 36.88 -11.04
C LEU A 657 16.62 37.07 -11.39
N LEU A 658 16.21 38.32 -11.64
CA LEU A 658 14.86 38.65 -12.08
C LEU A 658 14.79 38.74 -13.59
N ALA A 659 13.76 38.09 -14.15
CA ALA A 659 13.49 38.09 -15.61
C ALA A 659 11.99 38.20 -15.86
N SER A 660 11.58 38.55 -17.07
CA SER A 660 10.21 38.42 -17.51
C SER A 660 9.79 36.96 -17.58
N MET A 661 8.51 36.65 -17.29
CA MET A 661 7.98 35.27 -17.24
C MET A 661 8.24 34.47 -18.52
N ASP A 662 8.11 35.09 -19.68
CA ASP A 662 8.28 34.48 -20.99
C ASP A 662 9.72 33.99 -21.27
N ILE A 663 10.73 34.65 -20.67
CA ILE A 663 12.15 34.29 -20.85
C ILE A 663 12.76 33.59 -19.62
N ARG A 664 12.10 33.60 -18.46
CA ARG A 664 12.62 33.11 -17.18
C ARG A 664 13.22 31.71 -17.28
N ARG A 665 12.49 30.77 -17.82
CA ARG A 665 12.92 29.36 -17.95
C ARG A 665 14.14 29.18 -18.85
N TYR A 666 14.26 29.98 -19.90
CA TYR A 666 15.41 29.94 -20.80
C TYR A 666 16.64 30.52 -20.14
N MET A 667 16.48 31.59 -19.36
CA MET A 667 17.55 32.17 -18.56
C MET A 667 18.03 31.17 -17.50
N ARG A 668 17.11 30.48 -16.80
CA ARG A 668 17.47 29.44 -15.83
C ARG A 668 18.31 28.34 -16.51
N LYS A 669 17.84 27.82 -17.64
CA LYS A 669 18.55 26.77 -18.36
C LYS A 669 19.91 27.22 -18.92
N LEU A 670 20.03 28.49 -19.28
CA LEU A 670 21.26 29.05 -19.78
C LEU A 670 22.37 29.13 -18.70
N ILE A 671 21.98 29.49 -17.46
CA ILE A 671 22.96 29.70 -16.36
C ILE A 671 23.14 28.50 -15.45
N GLU A 672 22.28 27.47 -15.56
CA GLU A 672 22.23 26.33 -14.64
C GLU A 672 23.56 25.57 -14.52
N ALA A 673 24.27 25.39 -15.62
CA ALA A 673 25.54 24.68 -15.63
C ALA A 673 26.66 25.42 -14.86
N ASP A 674 26.63 26.73 -14.87
CA ASP A 674 27.70 27.58 -14.37
C ASP A 674 27.39 28.24 -13.00
N LEU A 675 26.10 28.54 -12.78
CA LEU A 675 25.58 29.24 -11.60
C LEU A 675 24.36 28.52 -11.04
N TYR A 676 24.51 27.24 -10.70
CA TYR A 676 23.42 26.40 -10.20
C TYR A 676 22.69 27.01 -9.00
N ASP A 677 23.43 27.63 -8.06
CA ASP A 677 22.89 28.21 -6.82
C ASP A 677 22.14 29.54 -7.05
N LEU A 678 22.30 30.19 -8.21
CA LEU A 678 21.58 31.42 -8.55
C LEU A 678 20.20 31.07 -9.12
N GLN A 679 19.15 31.36 -8.37
CA GLN A 679 17.78 31.12 -8.83
C GLN A 679 17.29 32.24 -9.73
N VAL A 680 16.47 31.87 -10.74
CA VAL A 680 15.83 32.82 -11.65
C VAL A 680 14.35 32.89 -11.33
N LEU A 681 13.86 34.05 -10.94
CA LEU A 681 12.46 34.32 -10.65
C LEU A 681 11.85 35.25 -11.68
N SER A 682 10.55 35.13 -11.88
CA SER A 682 9.79 36.12 -12.66
C SER A 682 9.14 37.16 -11.74
N TYR A 683 8.84 38.34 -12.29
CA TYR A 683 8.11 39.38 -11.54
C TYR A 683 6.73 38.91 -11.07
N GLN A 684 6.08 37.99 -11.81
CA GLN A 684 4.78 37.42 -11.46
C GLN A 684 4.84 36.46 -10.25
N GLU A 685 6.04 35.96 -9.91
CA GLU A 685 6.24 35.09 -8.74
C GLU A 685 6.47 35.87 -7.44
N LEU A 686 6.43 37.21 -7.51
CA LEU A 686 6.61 38.07 -6.34
C LEU A 686 5.27 38.61 -5.85
N VAL A 687 5.13 38.70 -4.53
CA VAL A 687 4.00 39.39 -3.91
C VAL A 687 4.26 40.87 -3.86
N PRO A 688 3.22 41.74 -3.93
CA PRO A 688 3.39 43.20 -3.96
C PRO A 688 4.09 43.79 -2.73
N GLU A 689 4.05 43.08 -1.61
CA GLU A 689 4.61 43.52 -0.32
C GLU A 689 6.15 43.39 -0.25
N VAL A 690 6.77 42.68 -1.20
CA VAL A 690 8.23 42.48 -1.23
C VAL A 690 8.87 43.58 -2.08
N ASN A 691 9.76 44.33 -1.46
CA ASN A 691 10.56 45.35 -2.15
C ASN A 691 11.79 44.71 -2.82
N ILE A 692 11.95 44.93 -4.10
CA ILE A 692 13.13 44.48 -4.84
C ILE A 692 14.27 45.43 -4.54
N GLN A 693 15.41 44.90 -4.05
CA GLN A 693 16.66 45.64 -3.86
C GLN A 693 17.60 45.28 -5.02
N PRO A 694 17.78 46.18 -6.00
CA PRO A 694 18.70 45.94 -7.10
C PRO A 694 20.14 45.92 -6.61
N LEU A 695 20.85 44.81 -6.86
CA LEU A 695 22.29 44.69 -6.54
C LEU A 695 23.14 45.14 -7.74
N ALA A 696 22.79 44.68 -8.92
CA ALA A 696 23.44 45.06 -10.16
C ALA A 696 22.46 44.86 -11.36
N ARG A 697 22.78 45.51 -12.47
CA ARG A 697 22.08 45.31 -13.75
C ARG A 697 23.03 44.63 -14.73
N VAL A 698 22.52 43.54 -15.36
CA VAL A 698 23.27 42.77 -16.34
C VAL A 698 22.97 43.29 -17.74
N ASP A 699 24.01 43.69 -18.44
CA ASP A 699 23.97 44.09 -19.84
C ASP A 699 24.66 43.08 -20.76
N LEU A 700 24.46 43.17 -22.10
CA LEU A 700 25.04 42.28 -23.11
C LEU A 700 26.52 42.55 -23.35
#